data_2757df9506ee90b575b1341117deffed
#
_entry.id   2757df9506ee90b575b1341117deffed
#
_cell.length_a   1.000
_cell.length_b   1.000
_cell.length_c   1.000
_cell.angle_alpha   90.00
_cell.angle_beta   90.00
_cell.angle_gamma   90.00
#
_symmetry.space_group_name_H-M   'P 1'
#
loop_
_entity.id
_entity.type
_entity.pdbx_description
1 polymer ?
#
loop_
_entity_poly.entity_id
_entity_poly.type
_entity_poly.pdbx_seq_one_letter_code
_entity_poly.pdbx_strand_id
1 'polypeptide(L)'
;MAKLTPMMQQYLEMKDKYPGMILFFRLGDFYEMFFEDAKLVSRELELTLTGKSCGMEERAPMCGVPFHSAETYINRLIEKGYKVAICEQMEDPSTAKGLVKRDVIRVVTPGTVIEQSMLDDRRNSYLLSVCLDGNRAGLAFADVSTGEFSVYEIDKASSRLQDELARISPKEVIANGELPSGATTLPVGVQESANFQYAKAKSALLAHFKVQALEALGVDSLKLGIRAAGALMKYLQDTQKNALEHMTSLSRYYDKRYMVLDHTARRNLELTETMRSRQKQGTLLGILDYTCTAMGGRMLRSYIEQPLAEKEEIDRRLDAVQTLCQADMTTDLLREELAYVYDVERLLSRISYRNINAKDCLALRDSLSHVPAIHDAVKSLAPRGMLAQLLDQLTPLDDVVELLTEAINPDAPALMSDGRYIRDGYNEELDKLRDASANGKQWIADLEAKERELTGIKNLKIQYNRVFGYYIEVTKSNYDQVPYRYTRKQTLANSERYMTPELHEIEETVLGAQEKALRLEQALFVEIRDYLSAQIMRIQKTAVGLKSLDALLSLAVAAVRNHYVRPEITQDGTLEIENGRHPVVEAGLRGDEQFIPNSTLMDTDENRMLIITGPNMAGKSTYMRQVALITLMAHMGSFVPADHARIGIVDRIFTRVGASDDLASGQSTFMVEMNEMAHILRSATQNSLIVLDEIGRGTSTFDGLSIAWAVVEYLVDQQKIGAKTLFATHYHELSGLEGRLAGVVNYRISVKEHGENVIFLRKIERGGADKSFGIHVAHLAGIPRPVIMRAHEVLARLEANNVNQTSIGQNILGDDREKKPKQVNLFEAPAMDLVEEIRALDVMSMTPIDAMNTLFALREKARKA
;
A
#
# COMPACT_ATOMS: atom_id res chain seq x y z
N MET A 1 -9.10 -15.88 -51.59
CA MET A 1 -8.76 -15.45 -50.22
C MET A 1 -8.65 -16.69 -49.36
N ALA A 2 -7.48 -16.96 -48.81
CA ALA A 2 -7.30 -18.05 -47.86
C ALA A 2 -8.23 -17.85 -46.66
N LYS A 3 -9.08 -18.84 -46.36
CA LYS A 3 -10.05 -18.75 -45.27
C LYS A 3 -9.37 -19.17 -43.97
N LEU A 4 -9.33 -18.28 -42.99
CA LEU A 4 -8.85 -18.61 -41.63
C LEU A 4 -9.62 -19.83 -41.10
N THR A 5 -8.92 -20.64 -40.30
CA THR A 5 -9.57 -21.76 -39.60
C THR A 5 -10.63 -21.24 -38.65
N PRO A 6 -11.74 -21.99 -38.40
CA PRO A 6 -12.81 -21.53 -37.48
C PRO A 6 -12.33 -21.15 -36.11
N MET A 7 -11.32 -21.86 -35.58
CA MET A 7 -10.70 -21.54 -34.28
C MET A 7 -9.96 -20.19 -34.33
N MET A 8 -9.25 -19.88 -35.40
CA MET A 8 -8.54 -18.59 -35.54
C MET A 8 -9.52 -17.42 -35.75
N GLN A 9 -10.66 -17.66 -36.40
CA GLN A 9 -11.72 -16.67 -36.49
C GLN A 9 -12.29 -16.34 -35.12
N GLN A 10 -12.58 -17.38 -34.31
CA GLN A 10 -13.04 -17.19 -32.93
C GLN A 10 -12.02 -16.42 -32.08
N TYR A 11 -10.70 -16.70 -32.24
CA TYR A 11 -9.64 -15.95 -31.53
C TYR A 11 -9.66 -14.47 -31.90
N LEU A 12 -9.72 -14.14 -33.18
CA LEU A 12 -9.73 -12.75 -33.66
C LEU A 12 -11.01 -12.01 -33.22
N GLU A 13 -12.17 -12.64 -33.29
CA GLU A 13 -13.43 -12.08 -32.80
C GLU A 13 -13.37 -11.74 -31.30
N MET A 14 -12.68 -12.59 -30.49
CA MET A 14 -12.47 -12.30 -29.08
C MET A 14 -11.44 -11.17 -28.90
N LYS A 15 -10.36 -11.19 -29.67
CA LYS A 15 -9.33 -10.15 -29.61
C LYS A 15 -9.86 -8.75 -29.96
N ASP A 16 -10.73 -8.67 -30.95
CA ASP A 16 -11.38 -7.40 -31.35
C ASP A 16 -12.26 -6.80 -30.25
N LYS A 17 -12.85 -7.65 -29.39
CA LYS A 17 -13.64 -7.20 -28.22
C LYS A 17 -12.77 -6.67 -27.08
N TYR A 18 -11.50 -7.05 -27.02
CA TYR A 18 -10.54 -6.68 -25.94
C TYR A 18 -9.27 -6.03 -26.48
N PRO A 19 -9.40 -4.87 -27.15
CA PRO A 19 -8.26 -4.18 -27.75
C PRO A 19 -7.25 -3.76 -26.67
N GLY A 20 -5.94 -3.89 -26.97
CA GLY A 20 -4.86 -3.51 -26.04
C GLY A 20 -4.63 -4.46 -24.87
N MET A 21 -5.40 -5.55 -24.76
CA MET A 21 -5.22 -6.59 -23.73
C MET A 21 -4.59 -7.85 -24.35
N ILE A 22 -3.77 -8.55 -23.59
CA ILE A 22 -3.20 -9.84 -24.01
C ILE A 22 -4.26 -10.92 -23.82
N LEU A 23 -4.60 -11.66 -24.90
CA LEU A 23 -5.64 -12.69 -24.85
C LEU A 23 -5.03 -14.06 -24.54
N PHE A 24 -5.27 -14.60 -23.36
CA PHE A 24 -4.95 -15.98 -22.96
C PHE A 24 -6.10 -16.89 -23.40
N PHE A 25 -5.92 -17.55 -24.55
CA PHE A 25 -6.97 -18.32 -25.20
C PHE A 25 -6.83 -19.81 -24.90
N ARG A 26 -7.80 -20.39 -24.17
CA ARG A 26 -7.76 -21.79 -23.75
C ARG A 26 -7.87 -22.77 -24.90
N LEU A 27 -6.87 -23.65 -25.04
CA LEU A 27 -6.83 -24.75 -26.00
C LEU A 27 -6.31 -26.01 -25.32
N GLY A 28 -7.21 -26.89 -24.92
CA GLY A 28 -6.88 -28.09 -24.14
C GLY A 28 -6.22 -27.70 -22.82
N ASP A 29 -5.02 -28.19 -22.56
CA ASP A 29 -4.28 -27.97 -21.31
C ASP A 29 -3.41 -26.71 -21.32
N PHE A 30 -3.51 -25.86 -22.38
CA PHE A 30 -2.72 -24.65 -22.53
C PHE A 30 -3.59 -23.41 -22.70
N TYR A 31 -3.06 -22.26 -22.24
CA TYR A 31 -3.43 -20.96 -22.78
C TYR A 31 -2.47 -20.62 -23.89
N GLU A 32 -2.99 -20.47 -25.12
CA GLU A 32 -2.21 -20.09 -26.28
C GLU A 32 -2.48 -18.64 -26.66
N MET A 33 -1.44 -17.91 -27.01
CA MET A 33 -1.47 -16.56 -27.55
C MET A 33 -1.02 -16.59 -29.00
N PHE A 34 -1.61 -15.73 -29.85
CA PHE A 34 -1.32 -15.70 -31.27
C PHE A 34 -0.97 -14.28 -31.75
N PHE A 35 -0.35 -14.21 -32.94
CA PHE A 35 0.03 -12.98 -33.64
C PHE A 35 0.86 -12.03 -32.75
N GLU A 36 0.47 -10.76 -32.61
CA GLU A 36 1.23 -9.76 -31.86
C GLU A 36 1.29 -10.08 -30.38
N ASP A 37 0.21 -10.64 -29.78
CA ASP A 37 0.23 -11.09 -28.40
C ASP A 37 1.30 -12.16 -28.16
N ALA A 38 1.45 -13.11 -29.10
CA ALA A 38 2.48 -14.14 -28.99
C ALA A 38 3.91 -13.57 -29.05
N LYS A 39 4.15 -12.62 -29.93
CA LYS A 39 5.46 -11.95 -30.05
C LYS A 39 5.79 -11.15 -28.78
N LEU A 40 4.80 -10.42 -28.27
CA LEU A 40 4.94 -9.64 -27.05
C LEU A 40 5.22 -10.54 -25.85
N VAL A 41 4.38 -11.53 -25.60
CA VAL A 41 4.48 -12.42 -24.43
C VAL A 41 5.74 -13.28 -24.48
N SER A 42 6.12 -13.79 -25.68
CA SER A 42 7.37 -14.52 -25.88
C SER A 42 8.59 -13.69 -25.44
N ARG A 43 8.64 -12.41 -25.79
CA ARG A 43 9.71 -11.48 -25.39
C ARG A 43 9.68 -11.15 -23.90
N GLU A 44 8.50 -10.82 -23.37
CA GLU A 44 8.35 -10.36 -21.97
C GLU A 44 8.55 -11.48 -20.94
N LEU A 45 8.21 -12.72 -21.31
CA LEU A 45 8.27 -13.89 -20.42
C LEU A 45 9.36 -14.90 -20.79
N GLU A 46 10.15 -14.61 -21.86
CA GLU A 46 11.21 -15.48 -22.37
C GLU A 46 10.68 -16.87 -22.79
N LEU A 47 9.46 -16.89 -23.40
CA LEU A 47 8.85 -18.12 -23.88
C LEU A 47 9.27 -18.42 -25.34
N THR A 48 9.31 -19.68 -25.68
CA THR A 48 9.58 -20.11 -27.06
C THR A 48 8.45 -19.66 -27.99
N LEU A 49 8.82 -18.87 -29.01
CA LEU A 49 7.91 -18.48 -30.07
C LEU A 49 7.87 -19.59 -31.13
N THR A 50 6.69 -20.13 -31.39
CA THR A 50 6.43 -21.17 -32.38
C THR A 50 5.44 -20.67 -33.43
N GLY A 51 4.96 -21.54 -34.33
CA GLY A 51 3.96 -21.21 -35.33
C GLY A 51 2.87 -22.27 -35.46
N LYS A 52 1.61 -21.85 -35.54
CA LYS A 52 0.44 -22.71 -35.73
C LYS A 52 -0.19 -22.47 -37.10
N SER A 53 -0.64 -23.53 -37.77
CA SER A 53 -1.35 -23.40 -39.03
C SER A 53 -2.69 -22.69 -38.81
N CYS A 54 -2.94 -21.61 -39.55
CA CYS A 54 -4.11 -20.72 -39.37
C CYS A 54 -5.04 -20.72 -40.64
N GLY A 55 -4.70 -21.48 -41.67
CA GLY A 55 -5.40 -21.49 -42.95
C GLY A 55 -4.85 -20.46 -43.96
N MET A 56 -3.78 -19.75 -43.65
CA MET A 56 -2.98 -18.91 -44.53
C MET A 56 -1.71 -19.61 -44.92
N GLU A 57 -0.97 -19.11 -45.95
CA GLU A 57 0.32 -19.63 -46.36
C GLU A 57 1.37 -19.54 -45.25
N GLU A 58 1.36 -18.46 -44.49
CA GLU A 58 2.21 -18.27 -43.33
C GLU A 58 1.56 -18.80 -42.03
N ARG A 59 2.39 -19.42 -41.18
CA ARG A 59 1.95 -19.88 -39.88
C ARG A 59 1.76 -18.67 -38.92
N ALA A 60 0.65 -18.63 -38.17
CA ALA A 60 0.46 -17.63 -37.14
C ALA A 60 1.51 -17.80 -36.04
N PRO A 61 2.30 -16.76 -35.66
CA PRO A 61 3.16 -16.79 -34.49
C PRO A 61 2.34 -17.19 -33.25
N MET A 62 2.88 -18.12 -32.45
CA MET A 62 2.19 -18.65 -31.28
C MET A 62 3.20 -18.87 -30.16
N CYS A 63 2.80 -18.58 -28.93
CA CYS A 63 3.40 -19.09 -27.70
C CYS A 63 2.29 -19.55 -26.75
N GLY A 64 2.62 -20.34 -25.75
CA GLY A 64 1.62 -20.89 -24.83
C GLY A 64 2.22 -21.24 -23.48
N VAL A 65 1.35 -21.24 -22.47
CA VAL A 65 1.67 -21.64 -21.08
C VAL A 65 0.66 -22.70 -20.61
N PRO A 66 1.09 -23.68 -19.79
CA PRO A 66 0.16 -24.64 -19.19
C PRO A 66 -0.87 -23.91 -18.31
N PHE A 67 -2.15 -24.29 -18.41
CA PHE A 67 -3.21 -23.58 -17.71
C PHE A 67 -3.03 -23.61 -16.19
N HIS A 68 -2.55 -24.73 -15.63
CA HIS A 68 -2.33 -24.89 -14.21
C HIS A 68 -1.19 -24.02 -13.63
N SER A 69 -0.31 -23.50 -14.46
CA SER A 69 0.78 -22.59 -14.08
C SER A 69 0.60 -21.16 -14.61
N ALA A 70 -0.53 -20.86 -15.25
CA ALA A 70 -0.79 -19.59 -15.90
C ALA A 70 -0.71 -18.38 -14.96
N GLU A 71 -1.12 -18.53 -13.70
CA GLU A 71 -1.09 -17.47 -12.69
C GLU A 71 0.29 -16.82 -12.56
N THR A 72 1.36 -17.62 -12.51
CA THR A 72 2.74 -17.10 -12.40
C THR A 72 3.13 -16.24 -13.62
N TYR A 73 2.71 -16.64 -14.81
CA TYR A 73 2.98 -15.89 -16.04
C TYR A 73 2.12 -14.62 -16.14
N ILE A 74 0.84 -14.71 -15.75
CA ILE A 74 -0.07 -13.56 -15.66
C ILE A 74 0.50 -12.53 -14.69
N ASN A 75 0.95 -12.95 -13.50
CA ASN A 75 1.55 -12.05 -12.53
C ASN A 75 2.71 -11.23 -13.10
N ARG A 76 3.65 -11.89 -13.76
CA ARG A 76 4.79 -11.22 -14.40
C ARG A 76 4.38 -10.19 -15.46
N LEU A 77 3.27 -10.43 -16.18
CA LEU A 77 2.73 -9.47 -17.15
C LEU A 77 2.04 -8.29 -16.44
N ILE A 78 1.26 -8.57 -15.40
CA ILE A 78 0.57 -7.54 -14.60
C ILE A 78 1.57 -6.61 -13.90
N GLU A 79 2.66 -7.15 -13.32
CA GLU A 79 3.74 -6.35 -12.72
C GLU A 79 4.41 -5.40 -13.72
N LYS A 80 4.45 -5.78 -15.02
CA LYS A 80 4.93 -4.94 -16.11
C LYS A 80 3.86 -3.97 -16.67
N GLY A 81 2.65 -3.95 -16.06
CA GLY A 81 1.56 -3.04 -16.41
C GLY A 81 0.66 -3.51 -17.56
N TYR A 82 0.82 -4.75 -18.05
CA TYR A 82 -0.06 -5.31 -19.06
C TYR A 82 -1.40 -5.75 -18.49
N LYS A 83 -2.44 -5.79 -19.32
CA LYS A 83 -3.78 -6.32 -18.99
C LYS A 83 -3.96 -7.66 -19.71
N VAL A 84 -4.55 -8.64 -19.03
CA VAL A 84 -4.70 -10.01 -19.55
C VAL A 84 -6.18 -10.41 -19.56
N ALA A 85 -6.73 -10.74 -20.72
CA ALA A 85 -8.07 -11.30 -20.87
C ALA A 85 -7.99 -12.84 -20.86
N ILE A 86 -8.68 -13.48 -19.92
CA ILE A 86 -8.70 -14.94 -19.75
C ILE A 86 -9.93 -15.48 -20.49
N CYS A 87 -9.68 -16.23 -21.56
CA CYS A 87 -10.71 -16.82 -22.40
C CYS A 87 -10.78 -18.34 -22.16
N GLU A 88 -11.90 -18.79 -21.60
CA GLU A 88 -12.15 -20.20 -21.23
C GLU A 88 -13.12 -20.89 -22.19
N GLN A 89 -13.08 -22.22 -22.16
CA GLN A 89 -14.04 -23.09 -22.83
C GLN A 89 -15.34 -23.14 -22.02
N MET A 90 -16.43 -22.74 -22.64
CA MET A 90 -17.75 -22.63 -21.98
C MET A 90 -18.56 -23.92 -22.00
N GLU A 91 -18.07 -24.96 -22.69
CA GLU A 91 -18.69 -26.27 -22.84
C GLU A 91 -17.61 -27.36 -22.83
N ASP A 92 -18.01 -28.57 -22.40
CA ASP A 92 -17.09 -29.71 -22.37
C ASP A 92 -16.71 -30.12 -23.81
N PRO A 93 -15.40 -30.16 -24.15
CA PRO A 93 -14.96 -30.58 -25.47
C PRO A 93 -15.46 -31.96 -25.89
N SER A 94 -15.73 -32.87 -24.94
CA SER A 94 -16.21 -34.24 -25.21
C SER A 94 -17.67 -34.31 -25.68
N THR A 95 -18.46 -33.27 -25.32
CA THR A 95 -19.90 -33.18 -25.66
C THR A 95 -20.19 -32.19 -26.79
N ALA A 96 -19.22 -31.35 -27.16
CA ALA A 96 -19.38 -30.31 -28.17
C ALA A 96 -19.59 -30.90 -29.59
N LYS A 97 -20.68 -30.52 -30.27
CA LYS A 97 -20.94 -30.82 -31.66
C LYS A 97 -20.29 -29.74 -32.55
N GLY A 98 -18.95 -29.82 -32.75
CA GLY A 98 -18.21 -28.87 -33.60
C GLY A 98 -17.14 -28.07 -32.83
N LEU A 99 -17.03 -26.75 -33.16
CA LEU A 99 -16.07 -25.87 -32.48
C LEU A 99 -16.55 -25.53 -31.04
N VAL A 100 -15.76 -25.88 -30.03
CA VAL A 100 -16.05 -25.55 -28.62
C VAL A 100 -16.24 -24.04 -28.49
N LYS A 101 -17.35 -23.62 -27.89
CA LYS A 101 -17.62 -22.22 -27.57
C LYS A 101 -16.67 -21.72 -26.50
N ARG A 102 -16.11 -20.54 -26.72
CA ARG A 102 -15.21 -19.87 -25.76
C ARG A 102 -15.71 -18.47 -25.50
N ASP A 103 -15.47 -17.96 -24.30
CA ASP A 103 -15.73 -16.58 -23.94
C ASP A 103 -14.71 -16.09 -22.92
N VAL A 104 -14.52 -14.76 -22.84
CA VAL A 104 -13.69 -14.16 -21.82
C VAL A 104 -14.46 -14.14 -20.50
N ILE A 105 -13.98 -14.92 -19.55
CA ILE A 105 -14.60 -15.03 -18.23
C ILE A 105 -14.15 -13.91 -17.30
N ARG A 106 -12.97 -13.33 -17.54
CA ARG A 106 -12.38 -12.31 -16.69
C ARG A 106 -11.24 -11.57 -17.41
N VAL A 107 -11.06 -10.29 -17.03
CA VAL A 107 -9.89 -9.50 -17.38
C VAL A 107 -9.10 -9.19 -16.10
N VAL A 108 -7.82 -9.59 -16.07
CA VAL A 108 -6.89 -9.28 -14.97
C VAL A 108 -6.15 -8.01 -15.32
N THR A 109 -6.18 -7.04 -14.40
CA THR A 109 -5.46 -5.76 -14.50
C THR A 109 -4.72 -5.51 -13.17
N PRO A 110 -3.75 -4.57 -13.11
CA PRO A 110 -3.03 -4.30 -11.86
C PRO A 110 -3.93 -3.99 -10.65
N GLY A 111 -5.11 -3.40 -10.87
CA GLY A 111 -6.09 -3.05 -9.82
C GLY A 111 -7.17 -4.10 -9.58
N THR A 112 -7.20 -5.21 -10.34
CA THR A 112 -8.28 -6.22 -10.24
C THR A 112 -7.76 -7.64 -9.96
N VAL A 113 -6.56 -7.75 -9.42
CA VAL A 113 -5.96 -9.01 -8.98
C VAL A 113 -6.68 -9.55 -7.73
N ILE A 114 -6.98 -10.86 -7.72
CA ILE A 114 -7.61 -11.56 -6.58
C ILE A 114 -6.82 -12.79 -6.14
N GLU A 115 -5.86 -13.27 -6.94
CA GLU A 115 -5.03 -14.41 -6.65
C GLU A 115 -4.07 -14.09 -5.49
N GLN A 116 -4.06 -14.94 -4.47
CA GLN A 116 -3.24 -14.72 -3.27
C GLN A 116 -1.73 -14.67 -3.60
N SER A 117 -1.28 -15.46 -4.56
CA SER A 117 0.11 -15.48 -5.02
C SER A 117 0.58 -14.15 -5.63
N MET A 118 -0.36 -13.28 -6.05
CA MET A 118 -0.11 -11.98 -6.68
C MET A 118 -0.35 -10.79 -5.75
N LEU A 119 -0.90 -11.02 -4.55
CA LEU A 119 -1.26 -9.97 -3.59
C LEU A 119 -0.28 -9.96 -2.41
N ASP A 120 0.03 -8.76 -1.91
CA ASP A 120 0.65 -8.61 -0.59
C ASP A 120 -0.41 -8.87 0.49
N ASP A 121 -0.14 -9.80 1.42
CA ASP A 121 -1.11 -10.20 2.44
C ASP A 121 -1.46 -9.05 3.40
N ARG A 122 -0.53 -8.13 3.65
CA ARG A 122 -0.68 -7.05 4.62
C ARG A 122 -0.89 -5.68 3.98
N ARG A 123 -1.25 -5.64 2.67
CA ARG A 123 -1.51 -4.41 1.91
C ARG A 123 -2.75 -4.55 1.04
N ASN A 124 -3.56 -3.49 0.98
CA ASN A 124 -4.69 -3.41 0.06
C ASN A 124 -4.23 -3.16 -1.38
N SER A 125 -5.00 -3.65 -2.34
CA SER A 125 -4.76 -3.47 -3.78
C SER A 125 -5.85 -2.58 -4.39
N TYR A 126 -5.69 -1.26 -4.25
CA TYR A 126 -6.72 -0.32 -4.67
C TYR A 126 -6.72 -0.04 -6.17
N LEU A 127 -7.91 -0.04 -6.76
CA LEU A 127 -8.25 0.57 -8.04
C LEU A 127 -8.96 1.90 -7.78
N LEU A 128 -8.49 2.99 -8.40
CA LEU A 128 -9.02 4.34 -8.20
C LEU A 128 -9.71 4.85 -9.45
N SER A 129 -10.89 5.43 -9.29
CA SER A 129 -11.62 6.20 -10.32
C SER A 129 -11.65 7.68 -9.97
N VAL A 130 -11.29 8.53 -10.93
CA VAL A 130 -11.26 9.99 -10.78
C VAL A 130 -12.22 10.63 -11.79
N CYS A 131 -13.17 11.39 -11.29
CA CYS A 131 -14.08 12.20 -12.11
C CYS A 131 -13.77 13.69 -11.94
N LEU A 132 -13.06 14.30 -12.89
CA LEU A 132 -12.72 15.73 -12.88
C LEU A 132 -13.86 16.58 -13.42
N ASP A 133 -14.09 17.72 -12.76
CA ASP A 133 -14.97 18.81 -13.21
C ASP A 133 -14.41 20.16 -12.76
N GLY A 134 -13.70 20.83 -13.68
CA GLY A 134 -12.93 22.04 -13.37
C GLY A 134 -11.88 21.79 -12.30
N ASN A 135 -11.91 22.52 -11.18
CA ASN A 135 -11.00 22.36 -10.05
C ASN A 135 -11.56 21.50 -8.90
N ARG A 136 -12.59 20.70 -9.16
CA ARG A 136 -13.17 19.72 -8.24
C ARG A 136 -12.99 18.31 -8.80
N ALA A 137 -12.87 17.33 -7.94
CA ALA A 137 -12.84 15.92 -8.32
C ALA A 137 -13.70 15.06 -7.41
N GLY A 138 -14.43 14.11 -8.03
CA GLY A 138 -14.98 12.95 -7.33
C GLY A 138 -14.00 11.80 -7.41
N LEU A 139 -13.71 11.17 -6.29
CA LEU A 139 -12.84 10.02 -6.17
C LEU A 139 -13.62 8.83 -5.62
N ALA A 140 -13.39 7.67 -6.23
CA ALA A 140 -13.89 6.40 -5.73
C ALA A 140 -12.79 5.34 -5.84
N PHE A 141 -12.55 4.60 -4.77
CA PHE A 141 -11.54 3.55 -4.77
C PHE A 141 -12.10 2.25 -4.20
N ALA A 142 -11.62 1.14 -4.72
CA ALA A 142 -12.05 -0.18 -4.29
C ALA A 142 -10.88 -1.16 -4.27
N ASP A 143 -10.91 -2.09 -3.32
CA ASP A 143 -10.08 -3.29 -3.30
C ASP A 143 -10.97 -4.49 -3.59
N VAL A 144 -10.81 -5.05 -4.78
CA VAL A 144 -11.62 -6.19 -5.26
C VAL A 144 -11.33 -7.46 -4.47
N SER A 145 -10.15 -7.58 -3.87
CA SER A 145 -9.78 -8.76 -3.08
C SER A 145 -10.42 -8.79 -1.69
N THR A 146 -10.81 -7.65 -1.14
CA THR A 146 -11.40 -7.51 0.20
C THR A 146 -12.86 -7.05 0.18
N GLY A 147 -13.33 -6.51 -0.95
CA GLY A 147 -14.67 -5.94 -1.10
C GLY A 147 -14.82 -4.53 -0.54
N GLU A 148 -13.72 -3.87 -0.14
CA GLU A 148 -13.72 -2.47 0.28
C GLU A 148 -14.08 -1.55 -0.89
N PHE A 149 -15.03 -0.62 -0.68
CA PHE A 149 -15.42 0.38 -1.68
C PHE A 149 -15.75 1.70 -1.02
N SER A 150 -15.01 2.75 -1.36
CA SER A 150 -15.11 4.08 -0.75
C SER A 150 -15.26 5.19 -1.78
N VAL A 151 -15.97 6.28 -1.41
CA VAL A 151 -16.24 7.42 -2.28
C VAL A 151 -16.22 8.75 -1.54
N TYR A 152 -15.70 9.80 -2.18
CA TYR A 152 -15.68 11.17 -1.66
C TYR A 152 -15.45 12.21 -2.76
N GLU A 153 -15.46 13.50 -2.37
CA GLU A 153 -15.15 14.62 -3.27
C GLU A 153 -14.08 15.50 -2.66
N ILE A 154 -13.26 16.08 -3.51
CA ILE A 154 -12.24 17.07 -3.13
C ILE A 154 -12.43 18.36 -3.93
N ASP A 155 -12.23 19.48 -3.24
CA ASP A 155 -12.06 20.79 -3.86
C ASP A 155 -10.56 21.01 -4.12
N LYS A 156 -10.22 21.97 -5.01
CA LYS A 156 -8.83 22.28 -5.42
C LYS A 156 -8.07 21.05 -5.94
N ALA A 157 -8.71 20.29 -6.84
CA ALA A 157 -8.16 19.05 -7.38
C ALA A 157 -6.74 19.20 -7.95
N SER A 158 -6.42 20.34 -8.56
CA SER A 158 -5.08 20.65 -9.10
C SER A 158 -3.94 20.57 -8.08
N SER A 159 -4.23 20.79 -6.79
CA SER A 159 -3.22 20.78 -5.71
C SER A 159 -3.36 19.57 -4.77
N ARG A 160 -4.56 19.01 -4.61
CA ARG A 160 -4.82 17.95 -3.64
C ARG A 160 -4.79 16.54 -4.22
N LEU A 161 -4.97 16.40 -5.54
CA LEU A 161 -5.08 15.07 -6.16
C LEU A 161 -3.81 14.24 -5.99
N GLN A 162 -2.63 14.87 -6.02
CA GLN A 162 -1.36 14.19 -5.78
C GLN A 162 -1.28 13.58 -4.38
N ASP A 163 -1.69 14.32 -3.36
CA ASP A 163 -1.70 13.84 -1.97
C ASP A 163 -2.68 12.67 -1.78
N GLU A 164 -3.86 12.76 -2.41
CA GLU A 164 -4.87 11.69 -2.36
C GLU A 164 -4.41 10.43 -3.10
N LEU A 165 -3.77 10.56 -4.25
CA LEU A 165 -3.16 9.44 -4.98
C LEU A 165 -2.03 8.77 -4.16
N ALA A 166 -1.22 9.57 -3.50
CA ALA A 166 -0.18 9.07 -2.60
C ALA A 166 -0.78 8.37 -1.37
N ARG A 167 -1.88 8.90 -0.82
CA ARG A 167 -2.59 8.30 0.33
C ARG A 167 -3.21 6.95 -0.01
N ILE A 168 -3.97 6.88 -1.12
CA ILE A 168 -4.63 5.66 -1.57
C ILE A 168 -3.60 4.65 -2.09
N SER A 169 -2.51 5.14 -2.69
CA SER A 169 -1.46 4.33 -3.32
C SER A 169 -2.04 3.27 -4.27
N PRO A 170 -2.90 3.67 -5.25
CA PRO A 170 -3.59 2.74 -6.10
C PRO A 170 -2.61 1.97 -7.00
N LYS A 171 -3.00 0.75 -7.38
CA LYS A 171 -2.29 -0.05 -8.39
C LYS A 171 -2.69 0.31 -9.81
N GLU A 172 -3.90 0.85 -9.98
CA GLU A 172 -4.45 1.27 -11.26
C GLU A 172 -5.36 2.49 -11.07
N VAL A 173 -5.34 3.40 -12.05
CA VAL A 173 -6.18 4.61 -12.05
C VAL A 173 -6.99 4.66 -13.34
N ILE A 174 -8.30 4.93 -13.21
CA ILE A 174 -9.18 5.26 -14.33
C ILE A 174 -9.73 6.68 -14.17
N ALA A 175 -9.93 7.40 -15.27
CA ALA A 175 -10.40 8.78 -15.22
C ALA A 175 -11.31 9.14 -16.41
N ASN A 176 -12.09 10.22 -16.28
CA ASN A 176 -12.92 10.78 -17.36
C ASN A 176 -12.13 11.67 -18.34
N GLY A 177 -10.84 11.84 -18.15
CA GLY A 177 -9.93 12.64 -18.96
C GLY A 177 -8.51 12.62 -18.41
N GLU A 178 -7.64 13.46 -18.95
CA GLU A 178 -6.26 13.60 -18.48
C GLU A 178 -6.23 14.21 -17.08
N LEU A 179 -5.38 13.67 -16.21
CA LEU A 179 -5.14 14.19 -14.88
C LEU A 179 -4.15 15.36 -14.92
N PRO A 180 -4.17 16.26 -13.91
CA PRO A 180 -3.17 17.33 -13.79
C PRO A 180 -1.75 16.80 -13.87
N SER A 181 -0.84 17.55 -14.54
CA SER A 181 0.55 17.15 -14.70
C SER A 181 1.21 16.90 -13.34
N GLY A 182 1.90 15.76 -13.21
CA GLY A 182 2.58 15.36 -11.97
C GLY A 182 1.68 14.74 -10.90
N ALA A 183 0.37 14.55 -11.15
CA ALA A 183 -0.53 13.94 -10.19
C ALA A 183 -0.17 12.48 -9.91
N THR A 184 0.28 11.74 -10.93
CA THR A 184 0.69 10.34 -10.80
C THR A 184 1.73 9.96 -11.85
N THR A 185 2.56 8.95 -11.53
CA THR A 185 3.46 8.29 -12.49
C THR A 185 2.83 7.04 -13.08
N LEU A 186 1.68 6.59 -12.55
CA LEU A 186 0.96 5.44 -13.08
C LEU A 186 0.29 5.77 -14.41
N PRO A 187 0.19 4.81 -15.34
CA PRO A 187 -0.61 4.98 -16.53
C PRO A 187 -2.08 5.13 -16.16
N VAL A 188 -2.72 6.18 -16.67
CA VAL A 188 -4.14 6.47 -16.42
C VAL A 188 -4.97 5.88 -17.55
N GLY A 189 -5.90 5.00 -17.21
CA GLY A 189 -6.89 4.46 -18.15
C GLY A 189 -8.01 5.46 -18.38
N VAL A 190 -7.95 6.25 -19.47
CA VAL A 190 -9.06 7.14 -19.82
C VAL A 190 -10.26 6.30 -20.29
N GLN A 191 -11.39 6.45 -19.61
CA GLN A 191 -12.63 5.76 -19.90
C GLN A 191 -13.58 6.65 -20.71
N GLU A 192 -14.54 6.03 -21.41
CA GLU A 192 -15.57 6.76 -22.13
C GLU A 192 -16.34 7.72 -21.19
N SER A 193 -16.52 8.96 -21.62
CA SER A 193 -17.28 9.98 -20.86
C SER A 193 -18.69 9.54 -20.51
N ALA A 194 -19.27 8.62 -21.31
CA ALA A 194 -20.57 8.03 -21.06
C ALA A 194 -20.65 7.24 -19.73
N ASN A 195 -19.56 6.64 -19.27
CA ASN A 195 -19.52 5.87 -18.02
C ASN A 195 -19.55 6.80 -16.79
N PHE A 196 -19.13 8.06 -16.96
CA PHE A 196 -19.17 9.09 -15.91
C PHE A 196 -20.45 9.95 -15.94
N GLN A 197 -21.47 9.60 -16.73
CA GLN A 197 -22.76 10.28 -16.71
C GLN A 197 -23.50 9.95 -15.41
N TYR A 198 -23.99 10.98 -14.70
CA TYR A 198 -24.65 10.83 -13.40
C TYR A 198 -25.80 9.81 -13.41
N ALA A 199 -26.66 9.85 -14.42
CA ALA A 199 -27.81 8.94 -14.50
C ALA A 199 -27.38 7.47 -14.64
N LYS A 200 -26.39 7.18 -15.49
CA LYS A 200 -25.84 5.83 -15.67
C LYS A 200 -25.11 5.36 -14.41
N ALA A 201 -24.27 6.22 -13.82
CA ALA A 201 -23.54 5.93 -12.59
C ALA A 201 -24.51 5.61 -11.43
N LYS A 202 -25.54 6.44 -11.24
CA LYS A 202 -26.60 6.19 -10.26
C LYS A 202 -27.29 4.85 -10.50
N SER A 203 -27.71 4.55 -11.72
CA SER A 203 -28.38 3.30 -12.06
C SER A 203 -27.50 2.07 -11.78
N ALA A 204 -26.20 2.14 -12.11
CA ALA A 204 -25.27 1.05 -11.86
C ALA A 204 -25.11 0.75 -10.35
N LEU A 205 -24.97 1.81 -9.52
CA LEU A 205 -24.85 1.67 -8.06
C LEU A 205 -26.15 1.12 -7.43
N LEU A 206 -27.32 1.67 -7.80
CA LEU A 206 -28.61 1.19 -7.28
C LEU A 206 -28.85 -0.28 -7.64
N ALA A 207 -28.51 -0.69 -8.86
CA ALA A 207 -28.66 -2.07 -9.32
C ALA A 207 -27.71 -3.02 -8.56
N HIS A 208 -26.45 -2.64 -8.36
CA HIS A 208 -25.47 -3.46 -7.66
C HIS A 208 -25.82 -3.65 -6.17
N PHE A 209 -26.08 -2.56 -5.45
CA PHE A 209 -26.40 -2.60 -4.02
C PHE A 209 -27.85 -3.00 -3.71
N LYS A 210 -28.67 -3.20 -4.74
CA LYS A 210 -30.11 -3.57 -4.62
C LYS A 210 -30.91 -2.61 -3.75
N VAL A 211 -30.59 -1.31 -3.84
CA VAL A 211 -31.27 -0.24 -3.12
C VAL A 211 -32.10 0.63 -4.06
N GLN A 212 -33.18 1.23 -3.55
CA GLN A 212 -34.07 2.08 -4.35
C GLN A 212 -33.59 3.51 -4.53
N ALA A 213 -32.73 3.99 -3.59
CA ALA A 213 -32.27 5.37 -3.56
C ALA A 213 -30.84 5.47 -2.99
N LEU A 214 -30.08 6.50 -3.41
CA LEU A 214 -28.71 6.73 -2.98
C LEU A 214 -28.59 7.15 -1.51
N GLU A 215 -29.66 7.69 -0.94
CA GLU A 215 -29.78 8.04 0.46
C GLU A 215 -29.55 6.83 1.37
N ALA A 216 -29.97 5.64 0.93
CA ALA A 216 -29.70 4.39 1.65
C ALA A 216 -28.21 4.04 1.74
N LEU A 217 -27.39 4.59 0.85
CA LEU A 217 -25.94 4.46 0.84
C LEU A 217 -25.22 5.64 1.53
N GLY A 218 -25.96 6.70 1.90
CA GLY A 218 -25.41 7.92 2.52
C GLY A 218 -24.50 8.76 1.61
N VAL A 219 -24.63 8.62 0.28
CA VAL A 219 -23.74 9.26 -0.70
C VAL A 219 -24.46 10.23 -1.65
N ASP A 220 -25.74 10.46 -1.47
CA ASP A 220 -26.63 11.27 -2.32
C ASP A 220 -26.13 12.69 -2.60
N SER A 221 -25.40 13.29 -1.63
CA SER A 221 -24.82 14.63 -1.73
C SER A 221 -23.56 14.71 -2.62
N LEU A 222 -22.92 13.57 -2.93
CA LEU A 222 -21.64 13.47 -3.64
C LEU A 222 -21.83 13.33 -5.14
N LYS A 223 -22.16 14.41 -5.87
CA LYS A 223 -22.48 14.34 -7.29
C LYS A 223 -21.33 13.83 -8.17
N LEU A 224 -20.11 14.33 -7.95
CA LEU A 224 -18.91 13.88 -8.67
C LEU A 224 -18.43 12.52 -8.14
N GLY A 225 -18.54 12.29 -6.85
CA GLY A 225 -18.25 11.02 -6.23
C GLY A 225 -19.11 9.89 -6.78
N ILE A 226 -20.44 10.10 -6.94
CA ILE A 226 -21.35 9.14 -7.57
C ILE A 226 -20.91 8.82 -9.00
N ARG A 227 -20.51 9.83 -9.77
CA ARG A 227 -20.02 9.63 -11.16
C ARG A 227 -18.75 8.78 -11.17
N ALA A 228 -17.80 9.05 -10.26
CA ALA A 228 -16.58 8.25 -10.11
C ALA A 228 -16.88 6.82 -9.66
N ALA A 229 -17.72 6.64 -8.62
CA ALA A 229 -18.11 5.33 -8.10
C ALA A 229 -18.88 4.49 -9.12
N GLY A 230 -19.80 5.09 -9.86
CA GLY A 230 -20.53 4.39 -10.92
C GLY A 230 -19.65 3.96 -12.08
N ALA A 231 -18.70 4.81 -12.48
CA ALA A 231 -17.71 4.45 -13.51
C ALA A 231 -16.80 3.31 -13.04
N LEU A 232 -16.36 3.34 -11.76
CA LEU A 232 -15.57 2.27 -11.15
C LEU A 232 -16.35 0.96 -11.12
N MET A 233 -17.61 0.98 -10.66
CA MET A 233 -18.49 -0.19 -10.63
C MET A 233 -18.67 -0.77 -12.02
N LYS A 234 -18.90 0.08 -13.04
CA LYS A 234 -19.03 -0.36 -14.42
C LYS A 234 -17.76 -1.03 -14.94
N TYR A 235 -16.60 -0.42 -14.67
CA TYR A 235 -15.30 -0.99 -15.02
C TYR A 235 -15.08 -2.37 -14.36
N LEU A 236 -15.43 -2.50 -13.08
CA LEU A 236 -15.34 -3.76 -12.37
C LEU A 236 -16.30 -4.82 -12.94
N GLN A 237 -17.53 -4.46 -13.27
CA GLN A 237 -18.49 -5.36 -13.91
C GLN A 237 -18.00 -5.84 -15.29
N ASP A 238 -17.41 -4.96 -16.08
CA ASP A 238 -16.90 -5.29 -17.41
C ASP A 238 -15.67 -6.20 -17.33
N THR A 239 -14.80 -6.00 -16.34
CA THR A 239 -13.58 -6.79 -16.15
C THR A 239 -13.82 -8.08 -15.38
N GLN A 240 -14.71 -8.09 -14.38
CA GLN A 240 -14.97 -9.22 -13.47
C GLN A 240 -16.27 -10.00 -13.80
N LYS A 241 -16.98 -9.61 -14.85
CA LYS A 241 -18.17 -10.34 -15.35
C LYS A 241 -19.23 -10.66 -14.27
N ASN A 242 -19.55 -9.69 -13.42
CA ASN A 242 -20.59 -9.76 -12.37
C ASN A 242 -20.24 -10.57 -11.11
N ALA A 243 -19.00 -11.00 -10.91
CA ALA A 243 -18.56 -11.70 -9.69
C ALA A 243 -18.19 -10.71 -8.57
N LEU A 244 -19.10 -9.80 -8.15
CA LEU A 244 -18.84 -8.71 -7.19
C LEU A 244 -19.78 -8.75 -5.97
N GLU A 245 -20.34 -9.90 -5.65
CA GLU A 245 -21.34 -10.07 -4.56
C GLU A 245 -20.78 -9.74 -3.18
N HIS A 246 -19.45 -9.87 -2.98
CA HIS A 246 -18.75 -9.51 -1.74
C HIS A 246 -18.56 -8.00 -1.55
N MET A 247 -18.77 -7.18 -2.59
CA MET A 247 -18.80 -5.72 -2.47
C MET A 247 -20.18 -5.28 -2.01
N THR A 248 -20.44 -5.42 -0.71
CA THR A 248 -21.79 -5.28 -0.13
C THR A 248 -22.13 -3.86 0.29
N SER A 249 -21.16 -2.95 0.39
CA SER A 249 -21.34 -1.59 0.87
C SER A 249 -20.50 -0.58 0.11
N LEU A 250 -20.99 0.66 0.02
CA LEU A 250 -20.28 1.83 -0.46
C LEU A 250 -20.11 2.80 0.71
N SER A 251 -18.88 2.97 1.17
CA SER A 251 -18.57 3.82 2.32
C SER A 251 -18.27 5.24 1.87
N ARG A 252 -18.90 6.23 2.51
CA ARG A 252 -18.51 7.61 2.34
C ARG A 252 -17.23 7.89 3.14
N TYR A 253 -16.17 8.28 2.45
CA TYR A 253 -14.96 8.75 3.09
C TYR A 253 -15.13 10.23 3.48
N TYR A 254 -14.98 10.53 4.76
CA TYR A 254 -15.06 11.88 5.29
C TYR A 254 -13.66 12.44 5.46
N ASP A 255 -13.28 13.34 4.57
CA ASP A 255 -11.97 14.02 4.56
C ASP A 255 -11.62 14.65 5.94
N LYS A 256 -12.61 15.30 6.58
CA LYS A 256 -12.42 15.97 7.88
C LYS A 256 -12.29 15.04 9.09
N ARG A 257 -12.61 13.75 8.93
CA ARG A 257 -12.49 12.75 10.00
C ARG A 257 -11.04 12.35 10.25
N TYR A 258 -10.18 12.56 9.28
CA TYR A 258 -8.79 12.08 9.30
C TYR A 258 -7.80 13.24 9.22
N MET A 259 -6.69 13.09 9.94
CA MET A 259 -5.52 13.94 9.81
C MET A 259 -4.91 13.77 8.43
N VAL A 260 -4.61 14.88 7.76
CA VAL A 260 -3.99 14.84 6.43
C VAL A 260 -2.48 14.66 6.57
N LEU A 261 -1.97 13.61 5.92
CA LEU A 261 -0.55 13.34 5.77
C LEU A 261 -0.20 13.40 4.28
N ASP A 262 0.61 14.37 3.87
CA ASP A 262 1.09 14.46 2.49
C ASP A 262 2.10 13.34 2.17
N HIS A 263 2.45 13.18 0.91
CA HIS A 263 3.43 12.19 0.47
C HIS A 263 4.79 12.37 1.16
N THR A 264 5.21 13.63 1.34
CA THR A 264 6.49 13.98 1.94
C THR A 264 6.55 13.59 3.42
N ALA A 265 5.46 13.86 4.19
CA ALA A 265 5.37 13.48 5.59
C ALA A 265 5.37 11.96 5.78
N ARG A 266 4.61 11.21 4.98
CA ARG A 266 4.60 9.74 5.01
C ARG A 266 5.98 9.15 4.81
N ARG A 267 6.72 9.65 3.81
CA ARG A 267 8.08 9.21 3.46
C ARG A 267 9.09 9.61 4.53
N ASN A 268 9.11 10.88 4.95
CA ASN A 268 10.11 11.42 5.87
C ASN A 268 9.96 10.86 7.30
N LEU A 269 8.76 10.50 7.72
CA LEU A 269 8.48 9.85 9.00
C LEU A 269 8.64 8.33 8.94
N GLU A 270 8.91 7.75 7.76
CA GLU A 270 9.07 6.30 7.57
C GLU A 270 7.94 5.50 8.23
N LEU A 271 6.69 5.85 7.90
CA LEU A 271 5.53 5.30 8.59
C LEU A 271 5.35 3.81 8.35
N THR A 272 5.43 3.37 7.08
CA THR A 272 5.14 2.00 6.65
C THR A 272 6.27 1.33 5.88
N GLU A 273 7.18 2.13 5.29
CA GLU A 273 8.33 1.66 4.52
C GLU A 273 9.53 2.60 4.77
N THR A 274 10.74 2.02 4.88
CA THR A 274 11.97 2.81 5.01
C THR A 274 12.34 3.50 3.69
N MET A 275 12.92 4.69 3.74
CA MET A 275 13.28 5.48 2.54
C MET A 275 14.28 4.77 1.63
N ARG A 276 15.25 4.04 2.19
CA ARG A 276 16.36 3.42 1.44
C ARG A 276 16.03 2.02 0.94
N SER A 277 15.57 1.14 1.83
CA SER A 277 15.39 -0.29 1.53
C SER A 277 13.95 -0.68 1.22
N ARG A 278 12.99 0.23 1.39
CA ARG A 278 11.54 -0.02 1.25
C ARG A 278 11.06 -1.24 2.06
N GLN A 279 11.65 -1.42 3.24
CA GLN A 279 11.32 -2.51 4.15
C GLN A 279 10.42 -2.02 5.28
N LYS A 280 9.61 -2.91 5.83
CA LYS A 280 8.77 -2.68 7.01
C LYS A 280 9.61 -2.53 8.29
N GLN A 281 10.69 -3.32 8.41
CA GLN A 281 11.57 -3.25 9.57
C GLN A 281 12.26 -1.87 9.63
N GLY A 282 12.26 -1.23 10.80
CA GLY A 282 12.77 0.13 10.98
C GLY A 282 11.75 1.23 10.66
N THR A 283 10.47 0.92 10.61
CA THR A 283 9.37 1.87 10.42
C THR A 283 8.43 1.89 11.64
N LEU A 284 7.52 2.88 11.72
CA LEU A 284 6.50 2.90 12.76
C LEU A 284 5.60 1.64 12.71
N LEU A 285 5.17 1.23 11.51
CA LEU A 285 4.42 -0.01 11.33
C LEU A 285 5.20 -1.23 11.83
N GLY A 286 6.52 -1.27 11.60
CA GLY A 286 7.37 -2.38 12.06
C GLY A 286 7.41 -2.53 13.57
N ILE A 287 7.26 -1.43 14.32
CA ILE A 287 7.26 -1.41 15.79
C ILE A 287 5.89 -1.76 16.37
N LEU A 288 4.82 -1.38 15.69
CA LEU A 288 3.45 -1.54 16.20
C LEU A 288 2.75 -2.82 15.75
N ASP A 289 3.28 -3.53 14.73
CA ASP A 289 2.60 -4.68 14.13
C ASP A 289 2.91 -5.99 14.85
N TYR A 290 2.06 -6.29 15.82
CA TYR A 290 1.93 -7.58 16.51
C TYR A 290 0.65 -8.32 16.09
N THR A 291 0.05 -7.95 14.97
CA THR A 291 -1.19 -8.59 14.47
C THR A 291 -0.97 -10.07 14.15
N CYS A 292 -1.95 -10.88 14.47
CA CYS A 292 -1.98 -12.32 14.21
C CYS A 292 -2.49 -12.64 12.80
N THR A 293 -3.38 -11.79 12.25
CA THR A 293 -4.04 -12.01 10.96
C THR A 293 -3.56 -11.04 9.89
N ALA A 294 -3.65 -11.45 8.63
CA ALA A 294 -3.38 -10.57 7.49
C ALA A 294 -4.37 -9.38 7.44
N MET A 295 -5.65 -9.63 7.76
CA MET A 295 -6.71 -8.62 7.82
C MET A 295 -6.41 -7.56 8.89
N GLY A 296 -6.00 -7.97 10.09
CA GLY A 296 -5.58 -7.08 11.17
C GLY A 296 -4.37 -6.23 10.79
N GLY A 297 -3.39 -6.83 10.09
CA GLY A 297 -2.23 -6.10 9.56
C GLY A 297 -2.62 -5.00 8.57
N ARG A 298 -3.57 -5.25 7.66
CA ARG A 298 -4.14 -4.21 6.77
C ARG A 298 -4.86 -3.12 7.55
N MET A 299 -5.63 -3.49 8.58
CA MET A 299 -6.35 -2.54 9.42
C MET A 299 -5.41 -1.66 10.24
N LEU A 300 -4.35 -2.23 10.82
CA LEU A 300 -3.32 -1.46 11.54
C LEU A 300 -2.60 -0.48 10.62
N ARG A 301 -2.24 -0.92 9.39
CA ARG A 301 -1.67 -0.04 8.37
C ARG A 301 -2.62 1.13 8.06
N SER A 302 -3.91 0.85 7.90
CA SER A 302 -4.92 1.90 7.68
C SER A 302 -4.99 2.89 8.85
N TYR A 303 -4.85 2.44 10.10
CA TYR A 303 -4.81 3.34 11.26
C TYR A 303 -3.62 4.29 11.24
N ILE A 304 -2.45 3.82 10.78
CA ILE A 304 -1.23 4.65 10.64
C ILE A 304 -1.37 5.62 9.46
N GLU A 305 -1.90 5.15 8.33
CA GLU A 305 -2.02 5.95 7.11
C GLU A 305 -3.17 6.96 7.15
N GLN A 306 -4.16 6.75 8.04
CA GLN A 306 -5.36 7.55 8.21
C GLN A 306 -5.62 7.80 9.71
N PRO A 307 -4.75 8.57 10.42
CA PRO A 307 -4.99 8.93 11.82
C PRO A 307 -6.26 9.76 11.95
N LEU A 308 -6.96 9.62 13.06
CA LEU A 308 -8.22 10.31 13.30
C LEU A 308 -7.98 11.79 13.66
N ALA A 309 -8.92 12.67 13.31
CA ALA A 309 -8.93 14.08 13.69
C ALA A 309 -10.08 14.45 14.65
N GLU A 310 -10.95 13.49 14.99
CA GLU A 310 -12.08 13.69 15.90
C GLU A 310 -11.75 13.10 17.29
N LYS A 311 -11.77 13.95 18.32
CA LYS A 311 -11.43 13.58 19.70
C LYS A 311 -12.21 12.35 20.19
N GLU A 312 -13.51 12.36 19.98
CA GLU A 312 -14.42 11.32 20.48
C GLU A 312 -14.09 9.94 19.88
N GLU A 313 -13.69 9.89 18.61
CA GLU A 313 -13.30 8.66 17.93
C GLU A 313 -11.92 8.16 18.41
N ILE A 314 -10.98 9.10 18.65
CA ILE A 314 -9.66 8.78 19.20
C ILE A 314 -9.83 8.21 20.61
N ASP A 315 -10.61 8.88 21.47
CA ASP A 315 -10.84 8.43 22.84
C ASP A 315 -11.49 7.05 22.90
N ARG A 316 -12.48 6.77 22.04
CA ARG A 316 -13.10 5.43 21.92
C ARG A 316 -12.09 4.35 21.63
N ARG A 317 -11.10 4.63 20.75
CA ARG A 317 -10.05 3.67 20.41
C ARG A 317 -9.05 3.52 21.56
N LEU A 318 -8.66 4.62 22.21
CA LEU A 318 -7.80 4.61 23.40
C LEU A 318 -8.42 3.84 24.55
N ASP A 319 -9.75 3.96 24.78
CA ASP A 319 -10.48 3.22 25.81
C ASP A 319 -10.43 1.70 25.52
N ALA A 320 -10.60 1.32 24.25
CA ALA A 320 -10.51 -0.08 23.85
C ALA A 320 -9.09 -0.64 24.07
N VAL A 321 -8.06 0.08 23.64
CA VAL A 321 -6.66 -0.30 23.87
C VAL A 321 -6.34 -0.41 25.36
N GLN A 322 -6.83 0.56 26.18
CA GLN A 322 -6.60 0.53 27.63
C GLN A 322 -7.24 -0.69 28.29
N THR A 323 -8.47 -1.05 27.89
CA THR A 323 -9.15 -2.24 28.42
C THR A 323 -8.35 -3.50 28.13
N LEU A 324 -7.79 -3.61 26.90
CA LEU A 324 -6.96 -4.73 26.50
C LEU A 324 -5.60 -4.75 27.22
N CYS A 325 -4.96 -3.60 27.42
CA CYS A 325 -3.70 -3.51 28.20
C CYS A 325 -3.86 -3.96 29.66
N GLN A 326 -5.06 -3.82 30.25
CA GLN A 326 -5.33 -4.19 31.64
C GLN A 326 -5.72 -5.65 31.83
N ALA A 327 -5.90 -6.41 30.74
CA ALA A 327 -6.42 -7.78 30.75
C ALA A 327 -5.44 -8.76 30.10
N ASP A 328 -4.22 -8.88 30.62
CA ASP A 328 -3.13 -9.64 30.03
C ASP A 328 -3.53 -11.06 29.63
N MET A 329 -4.15 -11.81 30.55
CA MET A 329 -4.56 -13.20 30.27
C MET A 329 -5.59 -13.32 29.12
N THR A 330 -6.55 -12.40 29.08
CA THR A 330 -7.55 -12.38 28.00
C THR A 330 -6.92 -11.95 26.67
N THR A 331 -6.00 -11.00 26.72
CA THR A 331 -5.25 -10.54 25.54
C THR A 331 -4.39 -11.66 24.94
N ASP A 332 -3.73 -12.47 25.77
CA ASP A 332 -2.96 -13.64 25.30
C ASP A 332 -3.88 -14.72 24.70
N LEU A 333 -5.01 -15.04 25.35
CA LEU A 333 -6.01 -15.96 24.83
C LEU A 333 -6.56 -15.49 23.45
N LEU A 334 -6.93 -14.21 23.34
CA LEU A 334 -7.41 -13.64 22.08
C LEU A 334 -6.38 -13.75 20.97
N ARG A 335 -5.10 -13.59 21.28
CA ARG A 335 -4.01 -13.72 20.30
C ARG A 335 -3.80 -15.18 19.88
N GLU A 336 -3.92 -16.13 20.80
CA GLU A 336 -3.87 -17.56 20.50
C GLU A 336 -5.00 -17.96 19.55
N GLU A 337 -6.25 -17.55 19.84
CA GLU A 337 -7.40 -17.85 18.99
C GLU A 337 -7.30 -17.19 17.62
N LEU A 338 -6.87 -15.91 17.54
CA LEU A 338 -6.69 -15.19 16.29
C LEU A 338 -5.58 -15.78 15.40
N ALA A 339 -4.61 -16.49 15.96
CA ALA A 339 -3.55 -17.14 15.18
C ALA A 339 -4.06 -18.25 14.25
N TYR A 340 -5.25 -18.79 14.52
CA TYR A 340 -5.93 -19.79 13.68
C TYR A 340 -6.89 -19.17 12.66
N VAL A 341 -7.04 -17.84 12.66
CA VAL A 341 -7.93 -17.12 11.74
C VAL A 341 -7.20 -16.76 10.46
N TYR A 342 -7.63 -17.35 9.35
CA TYR A 342 -7.12 -17.05 8.00
C TYR A 342 -7.68 -15.73 7.47
N ASP A 343 -7.32 -15.37 6.24
CA ASP A 343 -7.81 -14.14 5.58
C ASP A 343 -9.25 -14.31 5.08
N VAL A 344 -10.20 -14.17 5.99
CA VAL A 344 -11.63 -14.33 5.71
C VAL A 344 -12.11 -13.36 4.64
N GLU A 345 -11.61 -12.11 4.60
CA GLU A 345 -12.00 -11.14 3.57
C GLU A 345 -11.65 -11.64 2.16
N ARG A 346 -10.44 -12.18 1.97
CA ARG A 346 -10.03 -12.73 0.67
C ARG A 346 -10.71 -14.07 0.35
N LEU A 347 -11.07 -14.86 1.36
CA LEU A 347 -11.90 -16.06 1.16
C LEU A 347 -13.31 -15.69 0.65
N LEU A 348 -13.91 -14.61 1.16
CA LEU A 348 -15.20 -14.11 0.65
C LEU A 348 -15.14 -13.69 -0.82
N SER A 349 -14.07 -13.05 -1.25
CA SER A 349 -13.90 -12.71 -2.67
C SER A 349 -13.86 -13.98 -3.54
N ARG A 350 -13.16 -15.05 -3.10
CA ARG A 350 -13.11 -16.32 -3.81
C ARG A 350 -14.48 -17.02 -3.90
N ILE A 351 -15.31 -16.90 -2.87
CA ILE A 351 -16.70 -17.37 -2.92
C ILE A 351 -17.45 -16.65 -4.02
N SER A 352 -17.39 -15.31 -4.06
CA SER A 352 -18.06 -14.47 -5.07
C SER A 352 -17.58 -14.75 -6.49
N TYR A 353 -16.27 -14.98 -6.67
CA TYR A 353 -15.67 -15.35 -7.96
C TYR A 353 -15.88 -16.81 -8.35
N ARG A 354 -16.56 -17.60 -7.51
CA ARG A 354 -16.81 -19.02 -7.73
C ARG A 354 -15.53 -19.84 -7.94
N ASN A 355 -14.40 -19.39 -7.42
CA ASN A 355 -13.09 -20.06 -7.52
C ASN A 355 -12.58 -20.59 -6.16
N ILE A 356 -13.42 -20.56 -5.12
CA ILE A 356 -13.13 -21.20 -3.84
C ILE A 356 -12.96 -22.71 -4.03
N ASN A 357 -11.98 -23.30 -3.37
CA ASN A 357 -11.72 -24.74 -3.37
C ASN A 357 -11.98 -25.36 -2.00
N ALA A 358 -11.84 -26.68 -1.87
CA ALA A 358 -12.10 -27.39 -0.63
C ALA A 358 -11.17 -26.97 0.51
N LYS A 359 -9.89 -26.66 0.24
CA LYS A 359 -8.95 -26.15 1.26
C LYS A 359 -9.33 -24.76 1.74
N ASP A 360 -9.81 -23.90 0.86
CA ASP A 360 -10.33 -22.58 1.22
C ASP A 360 -11.58 -22.71 2.12
N CYS A 361 -12.44 -23.69 1.85
CA CYS A 361 -13.60 -24.01 2.70
C CYS A 361 -13.16 -24.46 4.10
N LEU A 362 -12.12 -25.31 4.19
CA LEU A 362 -11.55 -25.72 5.48
C LEU A 362 -10.93 -24.53 6.22
N ALA A 363 -10.17 -23.66 5.54
CA ALA A 363 -9.63 -22.45 6.14
C ALA A 363 -10.73 -21.51 6.66
N LEU A 364 -11.84 -21.38 5.93
CA LEU A 364 -13.02 -20.63 6.38
C LEU A 364 -13.66 -21.28 7.61
N ARG A 365 -13.89 -22.60 7.59
CA ARG A 365 -14.41 -23.38 8.73
C ARG A 365 -13.54 -23.16 9.97
N ASP A 366 -12.23 -23.36 9.85
CA ASP A 366 -11.28 -23.23 10.96
C ASP A 366 -11.31 -21.80 11.52
N SER A 367 -11.31 -20.78 10.65
CA SER A 367 -11.43 -19.39 11.09
C SER A 367 -12.71 -19.11 11.87
N LEU A 368 -13.85 -19.59 11.37
CA LEU A 368 -15.15 -19.35 11.99
C LEU A 368 -15.37 -20.17 13.28
N SER A 369 -14.73 -21.35 13.41
CA SER A 369 -14.82 -22.20 14.61
C SER A 369 -14.17 -21.58 15.85
N HIS A 370 -13.24 -20.61 15.68
CA HIS A 370 -12.60 -19.86 16.76
C HIS A 370 -13.40 -18.61 17.18
N VAL A 371 -14.40 -18.20 16.39
CA VAL A 371 -15.21 -16.99 16.69
C VAL A 371 -15.97 -17.09 18.02
N PRO A 372 -16.58 -18.21 18.42
CA PRO A 372 -17.25 -18.34 19.73
C PRO A 372 -16.31 -18.06 20.89
N ALA A 373 -15.09 -18.63 20.89
CA ALA A 373 -14.09 -18.42 21.94
C ALA A 373 -13.63 -16.96 21.99
N ILE A 374 -13.39 -16.33 20.82
CA ILE A 374 -13.06 -14.90 20.69
C ILE A 374 -14.20 -14.03 21.23
N HIS A 375 -15.44 -14.31 20.83
CA HIS A 375 -16.63 -13.59 21.31
C HIS A 375 -16.75 -13.64 22.84
N ASP A 376 -16.63 -14.85 23.45
CA ASP A 376 -16.75 -15.01 24.89
C ASP A 376 -15.58 -14.35 25.64
N ALA A 377 -14.37 -14.40 25.09
CA ALA A 377 -13.22 -13.68 25.65
C ALA A 377 -13.45 -12.17 25.64
N VAL A 378 -13.91 -11.58 24.53
CA VAL A 378 -14.24 -10.14 24.47
C VAL A 378 -15.40 -9.81 25.44
N LYS A 379 -16.43 -10.66 25.52
CA LYS A 379 -17.56 -10.49 26.44
C LYS A 379 -17.13 -10.47 27.91
N SER A 380 -16.13 -11.26 28.29
CA SER A 380 -15.59 -11.33 29.65
C SER A 380 -14.97 -9.99 30.11
N LEU A 381 -14.53 -9.13 29.17
CA LEU A 381 -13.99 -7.80 29.44
C LEU A 381 -15.05 -6.76 29.85
N ALA A 382 -16.33 -7.14 29.93
CA ALA A 382 -17.45 -6.21 30.13
C ALA A 382 -17.38 -5.00 29.17
N PRO A 383 -17.35 -5.24 27.84
CA PRO A 383 -16.95 -4.26 26.84
C PRO A 383 -17.87 -3.06 26.79
N ARG A 384 -17.27 -1.87 26.55
CA ARG A 384 -17.96 -0.59 26.36
C ARG A 384 -17.46 0.07 25.06
N GLY A 385 -18.24 1.04 24.57
CA GLY A 385 -17.84 1.85 23.43
C GLY A 385 -17.49 0.99 22.21
N MET A 386 -16.25 1.11 21.69
CA MET A 386 -15.80 0.40 20.50
C MET A 386 -15.77 -1.13 20.70
N LEU A 387 -15.33 -1.64 21.85
CA LEU A 387 -15.31 -3.08 22.10
C LEU A 387 -16.71 -3.70 22.15
N ALA A 388 -17.72 -2.96 22.62
CA ALA A 388 -19.12 -3.42 22.57
C ALA A 388 -19.64 -3.51 21.14
N GLN A 389 -19.30 -2.54 20.29
CA GLN A 389 -19.63 -2.60 18.85
C GLN A 389 -18.95 -3.78 18.15
N LEU A 390 -17.70 -4.08 18.51
CA LEU A 390 -16.98 -5.24 17.97
C LEU A 390 -17.61 -6.55 18.43
N LEU A 391 -18.07 -6.66 19.68
CA LEU A 391 -18.77 -7.83 20.17
C LEU A 391 -20.04 -8.13 19.36
N ASP A 392 -20.82 -7.10 19.00
CA ASP A 392 -21.99 -7.24 18.12
C ASP A 392 -21.64 -7.70 16.70
N GLN A 393 -20.43 -7.45 16.25
CA GLN A 393 -19.93 -7.89 14.95
C GLN A 393 -19.40 -9.33 14.99
N LEU A 394 -18.82 -9.78 16.09
CA LEU A 394 -18.26 -11.09 16.31
C LEU A 394 -19.36 -12.14 16.57
N THR A 395 -20.28 -12.29 15.61
CA THR A 395 -21.39 -13.23 15.73
C THR A 395 -20.93 -14.65 15.33
N PRO A 396 -21.10 -15.67 16.19
CA PRO A 396 -20.88 -17.07 15.83
C PRO A 396 -21.71 -17.47 14.60
N LEU A 397 -21.14 -18.29 13.75
CA LEU A 397 -21.74 -18.78 12.51
C LEU A 397 -21.74 -20.31 12.49
N ASP A 398 -22.35 -20.92 13.55
CA ASP A 398 -22.32 -22.35 13.80
C ASP A 398 -22.90 -23.12 12.63
N ASP A 399 -23.98 -22.63 12.01
CA ASP A 399 -24.61 -23.21 10.82
C ASP A 399 -23.63 -23.36 9.64
N VAL A 400 -22.73 -22.41 9.44
CA VAL A 400 -21.70 -22.46 8.38
C VAL A 400 -20.59 -23.45 8.77
N VAL A 401 -20.17 -23.43 10.04
CA VAL A 401 -19.12 -24.32 10.56
C VAL A 401 -19.60 -25.80 10.50
N GLU A 402 -20.84 -26.10 10.92
CA GLU A 402 -21.44 -27.42 10.86
C GLU A 402 -21.48 -27.92 9.41
N LEU A 403 -22.07 -27.14 8.49
CA LEU A 403 -22.13 -27.52 7.08
C LEU A 403 -20.75 -27.88 6.53
N LEU A 404 -19.74 -27.01 6.75
CA LEU A 404 -18.39 -27.24 6.21
C LEU A 404 -17.69 -28.42 6.88
N THR A 405 -17.98 -28.70 8.16
CA THR A 405 -17.44 -29.83 8.89
C THR A 405 -18.04 -31.16 8.40
N GLU A 406 -19.33 -31.18 8.10
CA GLU A 406 -20.03 -32.36 7.60
C GLU A 406 -19.72 -32.63 6.13
N ALA A 407 -19.65 -31.57 5.32
CA ALA A 407 -19.58 -31.69 3.87
C ALA A 407 -18.16 -31.85 3.32
N ILE A 408 -17.15 -31.16 3.90
CA ILE A 408 -15.81 -31.12 3.33
C ILE A 408 -14.88 -32.14 4.00
N ASN A 409 -14.15 -32.87 3.17
CA ASN A 409 -13.15 -33.83 3.62
C ASN A 409 -11.96 -33.10 4.27
N PRO A 410 -11.58 -33.40 5.53
CA PRO A 410 -10.40 -32.80 6.17
C PRO A 410 -9.10 -33.00 5.38
N ASP A 411 -8.96 -34.10 4.66
CA ASP A 411 -7.82 -34.46 3.83
C ASP A 411 -8.04 -34.15 2.34
N ALA A 412 -8.86 -33.12 2.06
CA ALA A 412 -9.18 -32.73 0.69
C ALA A 412 -7.91 -32.44 -0.14
N PRO A 413 -7.81 -32.93 -1.40
CA PRO A 413 -6.68 -32.73 -2.25
C PRO A 413 -6.56 -31.24 -2.66
N ALA A 414 -5.38 -30.85 -3.14
CA ALA A 414 -5.13 -29.49 -3.61
C ALA A 414 -5.90 -29.17 -4.90
N LEU A 415 -6.08 -30.18 -5.77
CA LEU A 415 -6.80 -30.05 -7.04
C LEU A 415 -8.17 -30.70 -6.97
N MET A 416 -9.22 -29.97 -7.31
CA MET A 416 -10.59 -30.48 -7.36
C MET A 416 -10.75 -31.59 -8.41
N SER A 417 -9.89 -31.64 -9.46
CA SER A 417 -9.87 -32.69 -10.46
C SER A 417 -9.55 -34.09 -9.89
N ASP A 418 -8.91 -34.15 -8.72
CA ASP A 418 -8.50 -35.41 -8.10
C ASP A 418 -9.66 -36.11 -7.36
N GLY A 419 -10.79 -35.37 -7.15
CA GLY A 419 -11.95 -35.86 -6.41
C GLY A 419 -11.69 -36.01 -4.91
N ARG A 420 -12.61 -36.63 -4.17
CA ARG A 420 -12.52 -36.86 -2.72
C ARG A 420 -12.43 -35.62 -1.84
N TYR A 421 -12.99 -34.52 -2.28
CA TYR A 421 -13.08 -33.29 -1.49
C TYR A 421 -14.40 -33.19 -0.69
N ILE A 422 -15.44 -33.95 -1.02
CA ILE A 422 -16.63 -34.14 -0.20
C ILE A 422 -16.36 -35.29 0.81
N ARG A 423 -16.76 -35.10 2.06
CA ARG A 423 -16.58 -36.07 3.15
C ARG A 423 -17.41 -37.31 2.93
N ASP A 424 -16.88 -38.49 3.30
CA ASP A 424 -17.63 -39.75 3.31
C ASP A 424 -18.75 -39.67 4.37
N GLY A 425 -19.95 -40.14 4.03
CA GLY A 425 -21.15 -40.03 4.87
C GLY A 425 -21.99 -38.77 4.64
N TYR A 426 -21.53 -37.79 3.85
CA TYR A 426 -22.30 -36.59 3.54
C TYR A 426 -23.44 -36.86 2.54
N ASN A 427 -23.21 -37.74 1.56
CA ASN A 427 -24.22 -38.12 0.56
C ASN A 427 -24.18 -39.64 0.25
N GLU A 428 -25.27 -40.32 0.50
CA GLU A 428 -25.36 -41.78 0.31
C GLU A 428 -25.12 -42.26 -1.14
N GLU A 429 -25.55 -41.47 -2.13
CA GLU A 429 -25.36 -41.85 -3.53
C GLU A 429 -23.88 -41.72 -3.93
N LEU A 430 -23.20 -40.71 -3.43
CA LEU A 430 -21.78 -40.52 -3.64
C LEU A 430 -20.98 -41.68 -3.01
N ASP A 431 -21.33 -42.07 -1.78
CA ASP A 431 -20.67 -43.18 -1.07
C ASP A 431 -20.83 -44.49 -1.84
N LYS A 432 -22.05 -44.80 -2.33
CA LYS A 432 -22.31 -45.98 -3.16
C LYS A 432 -21.47 -45.98 -4.45
N LEU A 433 -21.30 -44.82 -5.10
CA LEU A 433 -20.46 -44.68 -6.32
C LEU A 433 -18.98 -44.86 -6.00
N ARG A 434 -18.49 -44.35 -4.87
CA ARG A 434 -17.11 -44.53 -4.40
C ARG A 434 -16.83 -46.01 -4.04
N ASP A 435 -17.74 -46.65 -3.37
CA ASP A 435 -17.66 -48.08 -3.03
C ASP A 435 -17.62 -48.95 -4.28
N ALA A 436 -18.46 -48.66 -5.27
CA ALA A 436 -18.45 -49.38 -6.54
C ALA A 436 -17.09 -49.19 -7.27
N SER A 437 -16.52 -47.97 -7.24
CA SER A 437 -15.19 -47.70 -7.80
C SER A 437 -14.06 -48.39 -6.99
N ALA A 438 -14.14 -48.48 -5.68
CA ALA A 438 -13.14 -49.13 -4.83
C ALA A 438 -13.17 -50.64 -4.99
N ASN A 439 -14.37 -51.20 -4.95
CA ASN A 439 -14.57 -52.66 -5.18
C ASN A 439 -14.14 -53.07 -6.60
N GLY A 440 -14.29 -52.19 -7.56
CA GLY A 440 -13.79 -52.39 -8.93
C GLY A 440 -12.28 -52.66 -9.00
N LYS A 441 -11.47 -52.01 -8.16
CA LYS A 441 -10.03 -52.29 -8.07
C LYS A 441 -9.77 -53.73 -7.53
N GLN A 442 -10.55 -54.18 -6.58
CA GLN A 442 -10.47 -55.54 -6.07
C GLN A 442 -10.90 -56.53 -7.17
N TRP A 443 -11.99 -56.25 -7.89
CA TRP A 443 -12.43 -57.10 -9.00
C TRP A 443 -11.38 -57.20 -10.12
N ILE A 444 -10.67 -56.12 -10.44
CA ILE A 444 -9.56 -56.14 -11.38
C ILE A 444 -8.40 -57.02 -10.88
N ALA A 445 -8.04 -56.90 -9.59
CA ALA A 445 -7.01 -57.74 -8.98
C ALA A 445 -7.40 -59.23 -8.96
N ASP A 446 -8.67 -59.51 -8.63
CA ASP A 446 -9.22 -60.87 -8.63
C ASP A 446 -9.25 -61.44 -10.06
N LEU A 447 -9.63 -60.60 -11.06
CA LEU A 447 -9.58 -61.00 -12.48
C LEU A 447 -8.15 -61.26 -12.90
N GLU A 448 -7.18 -60.41 -12.49
CA GLU A 448 -5.76 -60.61 -12.77
C GLU A 448 -5.26 -61.97 -12.22
N ALA A 449 -5.62 -62.30 -10.97
CA ALA A 449 -5.24 -63.58 -10.37
C ALA A 449 -5.87 -64.79 -11.11
N LYS A 450 -7.17 -64.69 -11.44
CA LYS A 450 -7.90 -65.64 -12.22
C LYS A 450 -7.32 -65.86 -13.60
N GLU A 451 -6.98 -64.76 -14.31
CA GLU A 451 -6.39 -64.86 -15.65
C GLU A 451 -4.98 -65.44 -15.62
N ARG A 452 -4.18 -65.15 -14.59
CA ARG A 452 -2.87 -65.79 -14.37
C ARG A 452 -2.98 -67.30 -14.17
N GLU A 453 -3.97 -67.76 -13.42
CA GLU A 453 -4.23 -69.19 -13.18
C GLU A 453 -4.71 -69.87 -14.46
N LEU A 454 -5.67 -69.27 -15.17
CA LEU A 454 -6.24 -69.83 -16.40
C LEU A 454 -5.26 -69.89 -17.57
N THR A 455 -4.39 -68.92 -17.71
CA THR A 455 -3.44 -68.83 -18.83
C THR A 455 -2.08 -69.43 -18.53
N GLY A 456 -1.74 -69.63 -17.23
CA GLY A 456 -0.40 -70.02 -16.79
C GLY A 456 0.69 -68.93 -16.95
N ILE A 457 0.30 -67.75 -17.34
CA ILE A 457 1.23 -66.63 -17.58
C ILE A 457 1.51 -65.90 -16.25
N LYS A 458 2.61 -66.25 -15.58
CA LYS A 458 2.97 -65.71 -14.24
C LYS A 458 3.20 -64.18 -14.26
N ASN A 459 3.59 -63.59 -15.38
CA ASN A 459 3.89 -62.15 -15.51
C ASN A 459 2.71 -61.33 -16.08
N LEU A 460 1.53 -61.92 -16.24
CA LEU A 460 0.36 -61.21 -16.72
C LEU A 460 0.00 -60.13 -15.72
N LYS A 461 -0.25 -58.93 -16.23
CA LYS A 461 -0.70 -57.76 -15.40
C LYS A 461 -1.84 -57.04 -16.09
N ILE A 462 -2.84 -56.65 -15.31
CA ILE A 462 -3.85 -55.72 -15.76
C ILE A 462 -3.38 -54.33 -15.38
N GLN A 463 -3.29 -53.45 -16.36
CA GLN A 463 -2.84 -52.06 -16.17
C GLN A 463 -3.84 -51.07 -16.78
N TYR A 464 -3.75 -49.83 -16.37
CA TYR A 464 -4.58 -48.75 -16.89
C TYR A 464 -3.78 -47.74 -17.68
N ASN A 465 -4.33 -47.28 -18.80
CA ASN A 465 -3.81 -46.18 -19.59
C ASN A 465 -4.95 -45.23 -19.95
N ARG A 466 -4.73 -43.92 -19.77
CA ARG A 466 -5.75 -42.89 -20.00
C ARG A 466 -6.36 -42.90 -21.43
N VAL A 467 -5.63 -43.38 -22.43
CA VAL A 467 -6.06 -43.45 -23.84
C VAL A 467 -6.79 -44.73 -24.17
N PHE A 468 -6.36 -45.85 -23.55
CA PHE A 468 -6.85 -47.21 -23.89
C PHE A 468 -7.68 -47.87 -22.79
N GLY A 469 -7.82 -47.24 -21.64
CA GLY A 469 -8.51 -47.83 -20.48
C GLY A 469 -7.69 -48.92 -19.82
N TYR A 470 -8.37 -49.92 -19.21
CA TYR A 470 -7.74 -51.10 -18.65
C TYR A 470 -7.36 -52.07 -19.77
N TYR A 471 -6.24 -52.76 -19.59
CA TYR A 471 -5.74 -53.78 -20.53
C TYR A 471 -4.90 -54.82 -19.81
N ILE A 472 -4.92 -56.05 -20.37
CA ILE A 472 -4.03 -57.12 -19.95
C ILE A 472 -2.73 -57.00 -20.77
N GLU A 473 -1.60 -56.86 -20.11
CA GLU A 473 -0.28 -56.80 -20.77
C GLU A 473 0.38 -58.17 -20.72
N VAL A 474 0.71 -58.69 -21.90
CA VAL A 474 1.41 -59.95 -22.09
C VAL A 474 2.72 -59.71 -22.78
N THR A 475 3.84 -60.23 -22.24
CA THR A 475 5.16 -60.10 -22.82
C THR A 475 5.34 -61.04 -24.01
N LYS A 476 6.22 -60.68 -24.95
CA LYS A 476 6.46 -61.41 -26.20
C LYS A 476 6.80 -62.87 -26.01
N SER A 477 7.43 -63.27 -24.89
CA SER A 477 7.75 -64.65 -24.55
C SER A 477 6.56 -65.54 -24.26
N ASN A 478 5.37 -64.97 -24.08
CA ASN A 478 4.16 -65.73 -23.68
C ASN A 478 3.01 -65.58 -24.71
N TYR A 479 3.25 -65.17 -25.93
CA TYR A 479 2.19 -64.98 -26.94
C TYR A 479 1.48 -66.30 -27.32
N ASP A 480 2.20 -67.42 -27.31
CA ASP A 480 1.62 -68.74 -27.62
C ASP A 480 0.65 -69.22 -26.55
N GLN A 481 0.68 -68.61 -25.39
CA GLN A 481 -0.25 -68.95 -24.25
C GLN A 481 -1.45 -68.05 -24.17
N VAL A 482 -1.61 -67.10 -25.07
CA VAL A 482 -2.74 -66.12 -25.08
C VAL A 482 -3.99 -66.84 -25.57
N PRO A 483 -5.08 -66.88 -24.80
CA PRO A 483 -6.33 -67.57 -25.20
C PRO A 483 -7.03 -66.83 -26.34
N TYR A 484 -7.77 -67.59 -27.18
CA TYR A 484 -8.54 -67.03 -28.32
C TYR A 484 -9.56 -65.95 -27.93
N ARG A 485 -10.06 -65.93 -26.69
CA ARG A 485 -11.01 -64.93 -26.14
C ARG A 485 -10.38 -63.57 -25.91
N TYR A 486 -9.02 -63.39 -25.97
CA TYR A 486 -8.36 -62.14 -25.81
C TYR A 486 -8.42 -61.35 -27.11
N THR A 487 -9.05 -60.21 -27.05
CA THR A 487 -9.07 -59.26 -28.20
C THR A 487 -7.86 -58.34 -28.09
N ARG A 488 -7.00 -58.36 -29.11
CA ARG A 488 -5.79 -57.51 -29.16
C ARG A 488 -6.17 -56.05 -29.41
N LYS A 489 -5.75 -55.13 -28.52
CA LYS A 489 -5.94 -53.68 -28.65
C LYS A 489 -4.72 -52.96 -29.22
N GLN A 490 -3.49 -53.36 -28.82
CA GLN A 490 -2.28 -52.67 -29.23
C GLN A 490 -1.07 -53.64 -29.20
N THR A 491 -0.16 -53.49 -30.18
CA THR A 491 1.15 -54.17 -30.24
C THR A 491 2.24 -53.15 -29.90
N LEU A 492 3.10 -53.48 -28.92
CA LEU A 492 4.29 -52.74 -28.54
C LEU A 492 5.54 -53.52 -28.90
N ALA A 493 6.74 -52.96 -28.80
CA ALA A 493 8.02 -53.57 -29.17
C ALA A 493 8.27 -54.90 -28.40
N ASN A 494 7.91 -54.96 -27.10
CA ASN A 494 8.20 -56.09 -26.21
C ASN A 494 6.97 -56.74 -25.55
N SER A 495 5.75 -56.22 -25.79
CA SER A 495 4.49 -56.74 -25.23
C SER A 495 3.32 -56.46 -26.15
N GLU A 496 2.22 -57.12 -25.94
CA GLU A 496 0.91 -56.83 -26.53
C GLU A 496 -0.12 -56.57 -25.45
N ARG A 497 -1.09 -55.74 -25.80
CA ARG A 497 -2.21 -55.35 -24.90
C ARG A 497 -3.50 -55.95 -25.40
N TYR A 498 -4.19 -56.59 -24.48
CA TYR A 498 -5.40 -57.32 -24.77
C TYR A 498 -6.58 -56.86 -23.90
N MET A 499 -7.77 -57.16 -24.37
CA MET A 499 -9.04 -56.96 -23.66
C MET A 499 -9.81 -58.28 -23.62
N THR A 500 -10.48 -58.52 -22.50
CA THR A 500 -11.49 -59.63 -22.38
C THR A 500 -12.86 -59.03 -22.16
N PRO A 501 -13.97 -59.82 -22.48
CA PRO A 501 -15.34 -59.35 -22.18
C PRO A 501 -15.54 -59.01 -20.71
N GLU A 502 -14.99 -59.85 -19.80
CA GLU A 502 -15.09 -59.63 -18.38
C GLU A 502 -14.35 -58.39 -17.91
N LEU A 503 -13.14 -58.13 -18.46
CA LEU A 503 -12.41 -56.88 -18.15
C LEU A 503 -13.13 -55.64 -18.69
N HIS A 504 -13.78 -55.76 -19.85
CA HIS A 504 -14.55 -54.66 -20.43
C HIS A 504 -15.79 -54.31 -19.55
N GLU A 505 -16.52 -55.31 -19.04
CA GLU A 505 -17.68 -55.10 -18.17
C GLU A 505 -17.26 -54.45 -16.82
N ILE A 506 -16.16 -54.93 -16.24
CA ILE A 506 -15.58 -54.32 -15.03
C ILE A 506 -15.14 -52.89 -15.33
N GLU A 507 -14.44 -52.66 -16.47
CA GLU A 507 -14.03 -51.33 -16.86
C GLU A 507 -15.19 -50.35 -16.97
N GLU A 508 -16.26 -50.70 -17.71
CA GLU A 508 -17.44 -49.81 -17.82
C GLU A 508 -18.09 -49.52 -16.49
N THR A 509 -18.15 -50.52 -15.58
CA THR A 509 -18.69 -50.29 -14.24
C THR A 509 -17.82 -49.38 -13.40
N VAL A 510 -16.52 -49.59 -13.38
CA VAL A 510 -15.56 -48.83 -12.55
C VAL A 510 -15.39 -47.40 -13.06
N LEU A 511 -15.14 -47.22 -14.37
CA LEU A 511 -14.96 -45.89 -14.95
C LEU A 511 -16.24 -45.10 -14.95
N GLY A 512 -17.40 -45.77 -15.21
CA GLY A 512 -18.71 -45.12 -15.13
C GLY A 512 -19.07 -44.65 -13.72
N ALA A 513 -18.71 -45.44 -12.69
CA ALA A 513 -18.94 -45.05 -11.29
C ALA A 513 -18.02 -43.91 -10.87
N GLN A 514 -16.73 -43.93 -11.27
CA GLN A 514 -15.78 -42.89 -10.97
C GLN A 514 -16.17 -41.54 -11.62
N GLU A 515 -16.58 -41.53 -12.88
CA GLU A 515 -17.03 -40.32 -13.58
C GLU A 515 -18.30 -39.73 -12.97
N LYS A 516 -19.27 -40.62 -12.63
CA LYS A 516 -20.50 -40.21 -11.95
C LYS A 516 -20.21 -39.64 -10.54
N ALA A 517 -19.29 -40.28 -9.80
CA ALA A 517 -18.89 -39.80 -8.49
C ALA A 517 -18.28 -38.39 -8.57
N LEU A 518 -17.38 -38.16 -9.54
CA LEU A 518 -16.75 -36.84 -9.71
C LEU A 518 -17.79 -35.77 -10.11
N ARG A 519 -18.72 -36.09 -10.99
CA ARG A 519 -19.81 -35.17 -11.39
C ARG A 519 -20.72 -34.86 -10.21
N LEU A 520 -21.07 -35.87 -9.39
CA LEU A 520 -21.90 -35.65 -8.20
C LEU A 520 -21.16 -34.81 -7.15
N GLU A 521 -19.88 -35.08 -6.90
CA GLU A 521 -19.04 -34.25 -6.04
C GLU A 521 -19.04 -32.78 -6.48
N GLN A 522 -18.89 -32.52 -7.79
CA GLN A 522 -18.94 -31.17 -8.34
C GLN A 522 -20.30 -30.51 -8.11
N ALA A 523 -21.39 -31.23 -8.29
CA ALA A 523 -22.73 -30.70 -8.05
C ALA A 523 -22.96 -30.34 -6.58
N LEU A 524 -22.59 -31.23 -5.66
CA LEU A 524 -22.66 -31.00 -4.20
C LEU A 524 -21.79 -29.81 -3.77
N PHE A 525 -20.60 -29.69 -4.33
CA PHE A 525 -19.73 -28.55 -4.03
C PHE A 525 -20.29 -27.22 -4.56
N VAL A 526 -20.98 -27.23 -5.69
CA VAL A 526 -21.71 -26.05 -6.20
C VAL A 526 -22.80 -25.63 -5.23
N GLU A 527 -23.58 -26.58 -4.68
CA GLU A 527 -24.61 -26.31 -3.67
C GLU A 527 -24.02 -25.70 -2.40
N ILE A 528 -22.91 -26.25 -1.88
CA ILE A 528 -22.19 -25.69 -0.73
C ILE A 528 -21.73 -24.24 -1.02
N ARG A 529 -21.14 -24.00 -2.17
CA ARG A 529 -20.67 -22.69 -2.58
C ARG A 529 -21.82 -21.68 -2.71
N ASP A 530 -22.95 -22.09 -3.28
CA ASP A 530 -24.12 -21.21 -3.42
C ASP A 530 -24.74 -20.89 -2.03
N TYR A 531 -24.72 -21.84 -1.09
CA TYR A 531 -25.07 -21.57 0.31
C TYR A 531 -24.13 -20.55 0.95
N LEU A 532 -22.80 -20.72 0.79
CA LEU A 532 -21.80 -19.77 1.30
C LEU A 532 -21.99 -18.38 0.70
N SER A 533 -22.31 -18.28 -0.60
CA SER A 533 -22.60 -17.01 -1.27
C SER A 533 -23.78 -16.29 -0.61
N ALA A 534 -24.81 -16.99 -0.19
CA ALA A 534 -25.93 -16.40 0.53
C ALA A 534 -25.56 -15.90 1.94
N GLN A 535 -24.45 -16.38 2.54
CA GLN A 535 -23.98 -15.99 3.86
C GLN A 535 -22.91 -14.87 3.85
N ILE A 536 -22.50 -14.37 2.68
CA ILE A 536 -21.40 -13.40 2.52
C ILE A 536 -21.53 -12.22 3.49
N MET A 537 -22.70 -11.60 3.62
CA MET A 537 -22.90 -10.45 4.50
C MET A 537 -22.67 -10.75 5.98
N ARG A 538 -23.09 -11.94 6.44
CA ARG A 538 -22.88 -12.37 7.83
C ARG A 538 -21.40 -12.61 8.10
N ILE A 539 -20.72 -13.34 7.22
CA ILE A 539 -19.29 -13.65 7.33
C ILE A 539 -18.47 -12.36 7.26
N GLN A 540 -18.82 -11.42 6.36
CA GLN A 540 -18.15 -10.13 6.23
C GLN A 540 -18.25 -9.28 7.49
N LYS A 541 -19.44 -9.26 8.16
CA LYS A 541 -19.62 -8.56 9.43
C LYS A 541 -18.66 -9.11 10.50
N THR A 542 -18.53 -10.43 10.61
CA THR A 542 -17.60 -11.09 11.54
C THR A 542 -16.14 -10.79 11.17
N ALA A 543 -15.76 -10.79 9.89
CA ALA A 543 -14.43 -10.46 9.43
C ALA A 543 -14.01 -9.01 9.80
N VAL A 544 -14.94 -8.04 9.71
CA VAL A 544 -14.71 -6.65 10.15
C VAL A 544 -14.46 -6.59 11.66
N GLY A 545 -15.20 -7.36 12.46
CA GLY A 545 -14.96 -7.49 13.90
C GLY A 545 -13.58 -8.06 14.21
N LEU A 546 -13.21 -9.17 13.57
CA LEU A 546 -11.93 -9.84 13.76
C LEU A 546 -10.73 -8.96 13.41
N LYS A 547 -10.73 -8.31 12.24
CA LYS A 547 -9.61 -7.43 11.84
C LYS A 547 -9.44 -6.20 12.74
N SER A 548 -10.57 -5.65 13.20
CA SER A 548 -10.54 -4.48 14.08
C SER A 548 -10.04 -4.85 15.48
N LEU A 549 -10.47 -6.00 16.01
CA LEU A 549 -9.99 -6.53 17.28
C LEU A 549 -8.49 -6.82 17.22
N ASP A 550 -8.01 -7.49 16.17
CA ASP A 550 -6.58 -7.83 15.99
C ASP A 550 -5.69 -6.56 15.91
N ALA A 551 -6.14 -5.51 15.22
CA ALA A 551 -5.44 -4.24 15.17
C ALA A 551 -5.36 -3.56 16.56
N LEU A 552 -6.45 -3.58 17.35
CA LEU A 552 -6.45 -3.05 18.70
C LEU A 552 -5.57 -3.85 19.65
N LEU A 553 -5.60 -5.17 19.56
CA LEU A 553 -4.70 -6.06 20.30
C LEU A 553 -3.25 -5.78 19.99
N SER A 554 -2.93 -5.55 18.71
CA SER A 554 -1.58 -5.17 18.28
C SER A 554 -1.10 -3.90 18.97
N LEU A 555 -1.95 -2.86 19.04
CA LEU A 555 -1.64 -1.62 19.75
C LEU A 555 -1.47 -1.83 21.26
N ALA A 556 -2.30 -2.66 21.87
CA ALA A 556 -2.21 -2.99 23.29
C ALA A 556 -0.92 -3.75 23.61
N VAL A 557 -0.56 -4.75 22.81
CA VAL A 557 0.70 -5.50 22.97
C VAL A 557 1.92 -4.60 22.78
N ALA A 558 1.89 -3.70 21.77
CA ALA A 558 2.94 -2.72 21.56
C ALA A 558 3.10 -1.78 22.77
N ALA A 559 1.98 -1.33 23.35
CA ALA A 559 1.98 -0.45 24.53
C ALA A 559 2.59 -1.13 25.76
N VAL A 560 2.19 -2.35 26.07
CA VAL A 560 2.70 -3.11 27.22
C VAL A 560 4.19 -3.43 27.06
N ARG A 561 4.60 -3.94 25.89
CA ARG A 561 5.99 -4.35 25.62
C ARG A 561 6.99 -3.20 25.64
N ASN A 562 6.56 -2.02 25.14
CA ASN A 562 7.45 -0.86 25.00
C ASN A 562 7.23 0.20 26.10
N HIS A 563 6.42 -0.10 27.10
CA HIS A 563 6.10 0.82 28.21
C HIS A 563 5.57 2.18 27.71
N TYR A 564 4.58 2.12 26.79
CA TYR A 564 3.91 3.31 26.30
C TYR A 564 2.77 3.71 27.24
N VAL A 565 2.49 5.03 27.30
CA VAL A 565 1.43 5.59 28.15
C VAL A 565 0.24 6.05 27.33
N ARG A 566 -0.93 6.06 27.93
CA ARG A 566 -2.14 6.62 27.32
C ARG A 566 -2.02 8.13 27.20
N PRO A 567 -2.12 8.73 25.99
CA PRO A 567 -2.16 10.18 25.84
C PRO A 567 -3.52 10.75 26.24
N GLU A 568 -3.54 11.98 26.78
CA GLU A 568 -4.73 12.81 26.94
C GLU A 568 -4.98 13.60 25.65
N ILE A 569 -6.15 13.46 25.03
CA ILE A 569 -6.52 14.20 23.82
C ILE A 569 -7.31 15.45 24.19
N THR A 570 -6.86 16.62 23.70
CA THR A 570 -7.47 17.92 24.00
C THR A 570 -7.87 18.67 22.73
N GLN A 571 -8.68 19.72 22.90
CA GLN A 571 -9.08 20.60 21.79
C GLN A 571 -8.49 22.02 21.92
N ASP A 572 -7.67 22.25 22.95
CA ASP A 572 -7.06 23.56 23.26
C ASP A 572 -5.79 23.87 22.44
N GLY A 573 -5.40 22.97 21.57
CA GLY A 573 -4.23 23.14 20.72
C GLY A 573 -2.88 22.92 21.44
N THR A 574 -2.86 22.54 22.72
CA THR A 574 -1.64 22.25 23.49
C THR A 574 -1.02 20.92 23.03
N LEU A 575 0.30 20.87 22.88
CA LEU A 575 1.09 19.68 22.65
C LEU A 575 2.18 19.63 23.70
N GLU A 576 1.94 18.80 24.73
CA GLU A 576 2.85 18.58 25.86
C GLU A 576 3.26 17.13 25.91
N ILE A 577 4.56 16.87 25.92
CA ILE A 577 5.14 15.54 25.96
C ILE A 577 6.25 15.56 27.02
N GLU A 578 6.11 14.78 28.07
CA GLU A 578 7.13 14.63 29.10
C GLU A 578 7.97 13.38 28.81
N ASN A 579 9.30 13.57 28.78
CA ASN A 579 10.28 12.49 28.52
C ASN A 579 9.91 11.62 27.31
N GLY A 580 9.55 12.25 26.21
CA GLY A 580 9.23 11.56 24.96
C GLY A 580 10.44 10.79 24.42
N ARG A 581 10.17 9.64 23.81
CA ARG A 581 11.16 8.74 23.20
C ARG A 581 10.80 8.51 21.74
N HIS A 582 11.81 8.29 20.89
CA HIS A 582 11.56 8.01 19.47
C HIS A 582 11.29 6.51 19.27
N PRO A 583 10.06 6.08 18.90
CA PRO A 583 9.68 4.66 18.94
C PRO A 583 10.59 3.77 18.10
N VAL A 584 10.96 4.23 16.91
CA VAL A 584 11.78 3.43 15.99
C VAL A 584 13.27 3.42 16.38
N VAL A 585 13.81 4.55 16.80
CA VAL A 585 15.23 4.64 17.20
C VAL A 585 15.47 3.87 18.49
N GLU A 586 14.57 4.02 19.48
CA GLU A 586 14.63 3.28 20.74
C GLU A 586 14.65 1.76 20.52
N ALA A 587 13.74 1.24 19.70
CA ALA A 587 13.68 -0.18 19.37
C ALA A 587 14.88 -0.70 18.56
N GLY A 588 15.63 0.19 17.92
CA GLY A 588 16.83 -0.15 17.14
C GLY A 588 18.12 -0.17 17.97
N LEU A 589 18.11 0.30 19.24
CA LEU A 589 19.29 0.32 20.12
C LEU A 589 19.69 -1.12 20.52
N ARG A 590 20.99 -1.35 20.67
CA ARG A 590 21.54 -2.68 20.97
C ARG A 590 22.34 -2.65 22.28
N GLY A 591 22.23 -3.74 23.04
CA GLY A 591 22.98 -3.90 24.29
C GLY A 591 22.53 -2.93 25.39
N ASP A 592 23.48 -2.29 26.08
CA ASP A 592 23.22 -1.38 27.20
C ASP A 592 22.94 0.09 26.78
N GLU A 593 22.79 0.35 25.46
CA GLU A 593 22.45 1.70 24.98
C GLU A 593 21.03 2.07 25.38
N GLN A 594 20.87 3.22 26.06
CA GLN A 594 19.56 3.76 26.42
C GLN A 594 19.25 4.99 25.57
N PHE A 595 17.97 5.12 25.17
CA PHE A 595 17.47 6.32 24.51
C PHE A 595 17.42 7.47 25.50
N ILE A 596 17.89 8.65 25.12
CA ILE A 596 17.80 9.87 25.95
C ILE A 596 16.46 10.55 25.69
N PRO A 597 15.54 10.52 26.68
CA PRO A 597 14.21 11.10 26.50
C PRO A 597 14.23 12.62 26.51
N ASN A 598 13.34 13.25 25.75
CA ASN A 598 13.21 14.69 25.63
C ASN A 598 11.76 15.15 25.79
N SER A 599 11.56 16.23 26.55
CA SER A 599 10.25 16.86 26.75
C SER A 599 10.00 17.94 25.69
N THR A 600 8.71 18.18 25.39
CA THR A 600 8.26 19.18 24.41
C THR A 600 7.04 19.89 24.96
N LEU A 601 7.01 21.20 24.85
CA LEU A 601 5.84 22.02 25.12
C LEU A 601 5.61 22.96 23.95
N MET A 602 4.46 22.83 23.31
CA MET A 602 3.99 23.74 22.25
C MET A 602 2.53 24.11 22.52
N ASP A 603 2.19 25.35 22.24
CA ASP A 603 0.83 25.89 22.40
C ASP A 603 0.50 26.84 21.22
N THR A 604 -0.64 27.48 21.29
CA THR A 604 -1.08 28.48 20.28
C THR A 604 -0.63 29.89 20.58
N ASP A 605 0.03 30.12 21.72
CA ASP A 605 0.37 31.46 22.23
C ASP A 605 1.87 31.70 22.38
N GLU A 606 2.50 31.24 23.45
CA GLU A 606 3.88 31.57 23.80
C GLU A 606 4.91 30.60 23.17
N ASN A 607 4.54 29.32 22.94
CA ASN A 607 5.45 28.27 22.47
C ASN A 607 5.01 27.72 21.11
N ARG A 608 4.66 28.60 20.16
CA ARG A 608 4.14 28.21 18.86
C ARG A 608 5.21 27.70 17.93
N MET A 609 6.40 28.34 17.98
CA MET A 609 7.55 27.96 17.16
C MET A 609 8.78 27.69 18.03
N LEU A 610 9.32 26.47 17.92
CA LEU A 610 10.57 26.08 18.58
C LEU A 610 11.71 26.14 17.58
N ILE A 611 12.61 27.13 17.70
CA ILE A 611 13.83 27.24 16.90
C ILE A 611 14.90 26.39 17.60
N ILE A 612 15.35 25.31 16.93
CA ILE A 612 16.27 24.32 17.51
C ILE A 612 17.64 24.49 16.85
N THR A 613 18.62 24.95 17.63
CA THR A 613 20.00 25.13 17.19
C THR A 613 20.92 24.03 17.73
N GLY A 614 22.06 23.82 17.09
CA GLY A 614 23.06 22.85 17.49
C GLY A 614 23.67 22.09 16.31
N PRO A 615 24.72 21.26 16.57
CA PRO A 615 25.44 20.57 15.52
C PRO A 615 24.59 19.46 14.85
N ASN A 616 24.95 19.12 13.62
CA ASN A 616 24.43 17.92 12.96
C ASN A 616 24.90 16.68 13.71
N MET A 617 24.20 15.59 13.61
CA MET A 617 24.42 14.33 14.36
C MET A 617 24.13 14.39 15.88
N ALA A 618 23.80 15.55 16.43
CA ALA A 618 23.47 15.69 17.84
C ALA A 618 22.03 15.23 18.19
N GLY A 619 21.18 14.97 17.17
CA GLY A 619 19.83 14.41 17.35
C GLY A 619 18.67 15.37 17.12
N LYS A 620 18.87 16.57 16.50
CA LYS A 620 17.81 17.55 16.18
C LYS A 620 16.66 16.91 15.37
N SER A 621 17.01 16.32 14.24
CA SER A 621 16.03 15.69 13.32
C SER A 621 15.32 14.50 13.98
N THR A 622 16.03 13.72 14.83
CA THR A 622 15.45 12.62 15.62
C THR A 622 14.41 13.14 16.60
N TYR A 623 14.72 14.23 17.32
CA TYR A 623 13.79 14.86 18.25
C TYR A 623 12.53 15.39 17.54
N MET A 624 12.68 16.10 16.43
CA MET A 624 11.54 16.64 15.70
C MET A 624 10.62 15.53 15.14
N ARG A 625 11.24 14.45 14.57
CA ARG A 625 10.49 13.28 14.12
C ARG A 625 9.80 12.56 15.29
N GLN A 626 10.43 12.45 16.45
CA GLN A 626 9.84 11.92 17.67
C GLN A 626 8.52 12.65 18.02
N VAL A 627 8.52 13.97 18.02
CA VAL A 627 7.33 14.77 18.32
C VAL A 627 6.22 14.51 17.31
N ALA A 628 6.56 14.48 16.02
CA ALA A 628 5.59 14.20 14.95
C ALA A 628 5.02 12.78 15.06
N LEU A 629 5.86 11.77 15.35
CA LEU A 629 5.43 10.38 15.51
C LEU A 629 4.55 10.18 16.75
N ILE A 630 4.89 10.78 17.88
CA ILE A 630 4.08 10.73 19.11
C ILE A 630 2.71 11.36 18.86
N THR A 631 2.67 12.51 18.17
CA THR A 631 1.41 13.16 17.78
C THR A 631 0.58 12.26 16.86
N LEU A 632 1.19 11.64 15.86
CA LEU A 632 0.53 10.70 14.95
C LEU A 632 0.01 9.48 15.71
N MET A 633 0.81 8.87 16.59
CA MET A 633 0.41 7.71 17.40
C MET A 633 -0.80 8.05 18.28
N ALA A 634 -0.84 9.22 18.91
CA ALA A 634 -1.99 9.67 19.67
C ALA A 634 -3.25 9.77 18.79
N HIS A 635 -3.15 10.35 17.59
CA HIS A 635 -4.26 10.49 16.64
C HIS A 635 -4.73 9.17 16.03
N MET A 636 -3.88 8.15 15.93
CA MET A 636 -4.33 6.82 15.54
C MET A 636 -4.99 6.03 16.67
N GLY A 637 -5.05 6.60 17.89
CA GLY A 637 -5.63 5.96 19.07
C GLY A 637 -4.68 4.92 19.70
N SER A 638 -3.36 5.10 19.56
CA SER A 638 -2.32 4.30 20.20
C SER A 638 -1.80 4.97 21.45
N PHE A 639 -1.31 4.18 22.39
CA PHE A 639 -0.46 4.67 23.47
C PHE A 639 0.88 5.17 22.89
N VAL A 640 1.58 6.06 23.61
CA VAL A 640 2.72 6.81 23.12
C VAL A 640 3.98 6.60 23.98
N PRO A 641 5.18 6.65 23.40
CA PRO A 641 6.45 6.52 24.10
C PRO A 641 6.80 7.82 24.86
N ALA A 642 6.21 8.00 26.03
CA ALA A 642 6.43 9.15 26.93
C ALA A 642 6.14 8.74 28.37
N ASP A 643 6.49 9.61 29.36
CA ASP A 643 6.03 9.44 30.73
C ASP A 643 4.62 10.03 30.91
N HIS A 644 4.35 11.17 30.25
CA HIS A 644 3.04 11.80 30.13
C HIS A 644 2.92 12.50 28.78
N ALA A 645 1.70 12.52 28.20
CA ALA A 645 1.45 13.22 26.94
C ALA A 645 0.03 13.81 26.92
N ARG A 646 -0.06 15.10 26.64
CA ARG A 646 -1.29 15.85 26.38
C ARG A 646 -1.22 16.42 24.99
N ILE A 647 -2.09 15.91 24.10
CA ILE A 647 -2.00 16.15 22.66
C ILE A 647 -3.28 16.83 22.18
N GLY A 648 -3.15 18.09 21.75
CA GLY A 648 -4.22 18.82 21.06
C GLY A 648 -4.45 18.29 19.66
N ILE A 649 -5.70 18.38 19.19
CA ILE A 649 -6.05 17.93 17.83
C ILE A 649 -5.21 18.66 16.78
N VAL A 650 -4.60 17.88 15.89
CA VAL A 650 -3.80 18.32 14.74
C VAL A 650 -4.49 17.86 13.46
N ASP A 651 -4.73 18.81 12.54
CA ASP A 651 -5.40 18.53 11.28
C ASP A 651 -4.44 18.00 10.20
N ARG A 652 -3.15 18.40 10.27
CA ARG A 652 -2.12 18.04 9.30
C ARG A 652 -0.73 17.98 9.93
N ILE A 653 0.08 17.05 9.48
CA ILE A 653 1.51 17.03 9.77
C ILE A 653 2.29 17.28 8.48
N PHE A 654 3.09 18.34 8.46
CA PHE A 654 4.01 18.62 7.38
C PHE A 654 5.44 18.37 7.84
N THR A 655 6.25 17.79 6.95
CA THR A 655 7.67 17.58 7.22
C THR A 655 8.52 18.01 6.04
N ARG A 656 9.56 18.76 6.33
CA ARG A 656 10.64 19.04 5.40
C ARG A 656 11.96 18.65 6.08
N VAL A 657 12.47 17.47 5.74
CA VAL A 657 13.66 16.87 6.36
C VAL A 657 14.60 16.39 5.28
N GLY A 658 15.80 16.97 5.22
CA GLY A 658 16.90 16.59 4.32
C GLY A 658 16.59 16.69 2.82
N ALA A 659 17.61 16.95 2.01
CA ALA A 659 17.48 16.87 0.56
C ALA A 659 17.65 15.41 0.11
N SER A 660 16.64 14.81 -0.55
CA SER A 660 16.88 13.68 -1.45
C SER A 660 17.07 14.25 -2.85
N ASP A 661 18.23 13.98 -3.47
CA ASP A 661 18.43 14.31 -4.89
C ASP A 661 17.41 13.51 -5.71
N ASP A 662 16.47 14.24 -6.31
CA ASP A 662 15.59 13.66 -7.32
C ASP A 662 16.21 13.88 -8.71
N LEU A 663 17.18 13.03 -9.03
CA LEU A 663 17.86 13.04 -10.32
C LEU A 663 16.90 12.79 -11.49
N ALA A 664 15.76 12.16 -11.23
CA ALA A 664 14.79 11.79 -12.26
C ALA A 664 13.96 13.00 -12.75
N SER A 665 13.71 13.99 -11.89
CA SER A 665 12.94 15.20 -12.26
C SER A 665 13.78 16.32 -12.90
N GLY A 666 15.13 16.24 -12.87
CA GLY A 666 16.04 17.26 -13.37
C GLY A 666 15.97 18.61 -12.61
N GLN A 667 15.29 18.65 -11.46
CA GLN A 667 15.18 19.84 -10.62
C GLN A 667 16.36 19.93 -9.65
N SER A 668 16.84 21.15 -9.39
CA SER A 668 17.85 21.36 -8.35
C SER A 668 17.25 21.08 -6.96
N THR A 669 18.07 20.61 -6.02
CA THR A 669 17.68 20.36 -4.62
C THR A 669 17.03 21.59 -3.98
N PHE A 670 17.50 22.79 -4.31
CA PHE A 670 16.94 24.04 -3.84
C PHE A 670 15.53 24.29 -4.41
N MET A 671 15.27 23.97 -5.69
CA MET A 671 13.94 24.13 -6.29
C MET A 671 12.93 23.15 -5.67
N VAL A 672 13.34 21.91 -5.40
CA VAL A 672 12.51 20.92 -4.68
C VAL A 672 12.17 21.44 -3.29
N GLU A 673 13.17 21.96 -2.56
CA GLU A 673 12.96 22.57 -1.23
C GLU A 673 11.95 23.71 -1.28
N MET A 674 12.09 24.64 -2.24
CA MET A 674 11.18 25.78 -2.39
C MET A 674 9.75 25.35 -2.78
N ASN A 675 9.59 24.32 -3.59
CA ASN A 675 8.28 23.75 -3.93
C ASN A 675 7.59 23.14 -2.70
N GLU A 676 8.32 22.35 -1.89
CA GLU A 676 7.81 21.78 -0.63
C GLU A 676 7.41 22.89 0.34
N MET A 677 8.24 23.93 0.52
CA MET A 677 7.91 25.09 1.35
C MET A 677 6.69 25.86 0.83
N ALA A 678 6.58 26.07 -0.47
CA ALA A 678 5.41 26.72 -1.07
C ALA A 678 4.13 25.91 -0.86
N HIS A 679 4.21 24.58 -0.89
CA HIS A 679 3.09 23.69 -0.57
C HIS A 679 2.67 23.85 0.91
N ILE A 680 3.61 23.82 1.85
CA ILE A 680 3.36 24.01 3.28
C ILE A 680 2.68 25.36 3.53
N LEU A 681 3.27 26.47 3.04
CA LEU A 681 2.77 27.83 3.25
C LEU A 681 1.36 28.08 2.70
N ARG A 682 0.96 27.34 1.63
CA ARG A 682 -0.40 27.43 1.04
C ARG A 682 -1.43 26.54 1.73
N SER A 683 -1.01 25.45 2.38
CA SER A 683 -1.89 24.38 2.85
C SER A 683 -1.98 24.29 4.37
N ALA A 684 -1.02 24.85 5.10
CA ALA A 684 -1.01 24.83 6.56
C ALA A 684 -2.13 25.67 7.16
N THR A 685 -2.63 25.23 8.30
CA THR A 685 -3.64 25.91 9.11
C THR A 685 -3.10 26.16 10.53
N GLN A 686 -3.83 26.87 11.35
CA GLN A 686 -3.47 27.09 12.75
C GLN A 686 -3.35 25.80 13.57
N ASN A 687 -4.07 24.74 13.16
CA ASN A 687 -4.06 23.45 13.83
C ASN A 687 -3.00 22.48 13.27
N SER A 688 -2.19 22.92 12.32
CA SER A 688 -1.16 22.08 11.72
C SER A 688 0.09 21.95 12.61
N LEU A 689 0.78 20.82 12.52
CA LEU A 689 2.12 20.61 13.06
C LEU A 689 3.14 20.60 11.91
N ILE A 690 4.12 21.48 11.97
CA ILE A 690 5.13 21.65 10.89
C ILE A 690 6.51 21.30 11.44
N VAL A 691 7.24 20.47 10.72
CA VAL A 691 8.62 20.04 11.03
C VAL A 691 9.53 20.49 9.90
N LEU A 692 10.39 21.46 10.17
CA LEU A 692 11.33 22.05 9.20
C LEU A 692 12.77 21.79 9.63
N ASP A 693 13.52 21.10 8.78
CA ASP A 693 14.94 20.79 9.02
C ASP A 693 15.80 21.46 7.95
N GLU A 694 16.56 22.45 8.37
CA GLU A 694 17.64 23.09 7.62
C GLU A 694 17.19 23.80 6.32
N ILE A 695 16.24 24.70 6.41
CA ILE A 695 15.74 25.50 5.28
C ILE A 695 16.80 26.52 4.83
N GLY A 696 16.98 26.67 3.50
CA GLY A 696 17.84 27.68 2.87
C GLY A 696 19.28 27.23 2.62
N ARG A 697 19.61 25.92 2.77
CA ARG A 697 20.96 25.41 2.53
C ARG A 697 21.39 25.33 1.06
N GLY A 698 20.43 25.22 0.16
CA GLY A 698 20.68 25.03 -1.27
C GLY A 698 21.12 26.28 -2.04
N THR A 699 21.33 27.44 -1.36
CA THR A 699 21.66 28.72 -1.97
C THR A 699 22.74 29.48 -1.18
N SER A 700 23.02 30.76 -1.53
CA SER A 700 23.98 31.59 -0.80
C SER A 700 23.51 31.81 0.65
N THR A 701 24.46 31.97 1.59
CA THR A 701 24.16 32.08 3.03
C THR A 701 23.17 33.20 3.35
N PHE A 702 23.33 34.37 2.71
CA PHE A 702 22.42 35.49 2.98
C PHE A 702 21.04 35.33 2.37
N ASP A 703 20.92 34.74 1.17
CA ASP A 703 19.64 34.44 0.54
C ASP A 703 18.90 33.40 1.36
N GLY A 704 19.62 32.32 1.76
CA GLY A 704 19.07 31.25 2.59
C GLY A 704 18.56 31.75 3.95
N LEU A 705 19.34 32.58 4.65
CA LEU A 705 18.95 33.21 5.91
C LEU A 705 17.72 34.13 5.71
N SER A 706 17.70 34.95 4.65
CA SER A 706 16.59 35.86 4.38
C SER A 706 15.28 35.10 4.12
N ILE A 707 15.34 33.98 3.37
CA ILE A 707 14.18 33.13 3.11
C ILE A 707 13.72 32.46 4.42
N ALA A 708 14.65 31.86 5.19
CA ALA A 708 14.35 31.22 6.45
C ALA A 708 13.70 32.19 7.45
N TRP A 709 14.21 33.39 7.55
CA TRP A 709 13.66 34.47 8.38
C TRP A 709 12.22 34.82 8.00
N ALA A 710 11.97 35.09 6.71
CA ALA A 710 10.65 35.44 6.20
C ALA A 710 9.64 34.28 6.40
N VAL A 711 10.10 33.04 6.25
CA VAL A 711 9.28 31.83 6.50
C VAL A 711 8.87 31.75 7.98
N VAL A 712 9.80 32.01 8.91
CA VAL A 712 9.52 32.02 10.35
C VAL A 712 8.47 33.09 10.67
N GLU A 713 8.64 34.32 10.19
CA GLU A 713 7.69 35.40 10.38
C GLU A 713 6.29 35.06 9.85
N TYR A 714 6.23 34.43 8.67
CA TYR A 714 4.97 34.09 8.03
C TYR A 714 4.23 32.95 8.78
N LEU A 715 4.96 31.92 9.26
CA LEU A 715 4.39 30.77 9.96
C LEU A 715 3.91 31.12 11.38
N VAL A 716 4.61 32.02 12.07
CA VAL A 716 4.29 32.44 13.45
C VAL A 716 3.10 33.41 13.49
N ASP A 717 2.92 34.22 12.46
CA ASP A 717 1.86 35.22 12.39
C ASP A 717 0.47 34.58 12.42
N GLN A 718 -0.28 34.80 13.52
CA GLN A 718 -1.63 34.25 13.70
C GLN A 718 -2.65 34.77 12.68
N GLN A 719 -2.40 35.93 12.06
CA GLN A 719 -3.27 36.46 11.01
C GLN A 719 -3.02 35.76 9.67
N LYS A 720 -1.88 35.11 9.49
CA LYS A 720 -1.52 34.36 8.28
C LYS A 720 -1.73 32.87 8.45
N ILE A 721 -0.93 32.21 9.31
CA ILE A 721 -1.01 30.76 9.56
C ILE A 721 -1.13 30.45 11.05
N GLY A 722 -0.16 30.89 11.89
CA GLY A 722 -0.13 30.63 13.33
C GLY A 722 0.04 29.15 13.72
N ALA A 723 0.72 28.33 12.90
CA ALA A 723 0.87 26.90 13.11
C ALA A 723 1.98 26.56 14.11
N LYS A 724 1.80 25.43 14.84
CA LYS A 724 2.86 24.83 15.66
C LYS A 724 4.01 24.35 14.79
N THR A 725 5.23 24.90 15.02
CA THR A 725 6.38 24.63 14.13
C THR A 725 7.63 24.27 14.92
N LEU A 726 8.24 23.14 14.58
CA LEU A 726 9.60 22.74 14.98
C LEU A 726 10.56 23.13 13.85
N PHE A 727 11.49 24.02 14.11
CA PHE A 727 12.41 24.55 13.13
C PHE A 727 13.86 24.31 13.52
N ALA A 728 14.50 23.30 12.96
CA ALA A 728 15.93 23.09 13.13
C ALA A 728 16.73 23.92 12.12
N THR A 729 17.76 24.59 12.61
CA THR A 729 18.57 25.48 11.76
C THR A 729 20.04 25.54 12.22
N HIS A 730 20.91 25.92 11.29
CA HIS A 730 22.30 26.31 11.57
C HIS A 730 22.49 27.84 11.56
N TYR A 731 21.44 28.59 11.20
CA TYR A 731 21.49 30.04 11.25
C TYR A 731 21.28 30.52 12.68
N HIS A 732 22.39 30.84 13.36
CA HIS A 732 22.34 31.32 14.76
C HIS A 732 21.61 32.65 14.86
N GLU A 733 21.60 33.44 13.79
CA GLU A 733 20.92 34.72 13.68
C GLU A 733 19.40 34.63 13.92
N LEU A 734 18.79 33.49 13.59
CA LEU A 734 17.37 33.24 13.82
C LEU A 734 17.04 33.16 15.32
N SER A 735 18.03 32.86 16.18
CA SER A 735 17.83 32.89 17.63
C SER A 735 17.46 34.30 18.14
N GLY A 736 17.82 35.35 17.43
CA GLY A 736 17.45 36.72 17.73
C GLY A 736 15.97 37.06 17.54
N LEU A 737 15.15 36.10 17.05
CA LEU A 737 13.70 36.27 16.90
C LEU A 737 12.94 36.05 18.21
N GLU A 738 13.48 35.28 19.17
CA GLU A 738 12.90 35.17 20.52
C GLU A 738 12.87 36.56 21.19
N GLY A 739 11.74 36.89 21.77
CA GLY A 739 11.50 38.22 22.37
C GLY A 739 11.13 39.32 21.38
N ARG A 740 11.28 39.09 20.05
CA ARG A 740 10.82 40.00 19.00
C ARG A 740 9.52 39.58 18.36
N LEU A 741 9.36 38.28 18.16
CA LEU A 741 8.14 37.67 17.65
C LEU A 741 7.46 36.88 18.75
N ALA A 742 6.18 37.18 19.02
CA ALA A 742 5.39 36.47 19.98
C ALA A 742 5.22 34.99 19.55
N GLY A 743 5.43 34.05 20.46
CA GLY A 743 5.29 32.63 20.19
C GLY A 743 6.56 31.95 19.65
N VAL A 744 7.69 32.64 19.54
CA VAL A 744 9.01 32.06 19.19
C VAL A 744 9.82 31.79 20.43
N VAL A 745 10.34 30.56 20.54
CA VAL A 745 11.18 30.11 21.66
C VAL A 745 12.40 29.36 21.11
N ASN A 746 13.58 29.66 21.66
CA ASN A 746 14.83 29.02 21.30
C ASN A 746 15.11 27.76 22.12
N TYR A 747 15.55 26.74 21.45
CA TYR A 747 16.06 25.52 22.06
C TYR A 747 17.43 25.17 21.48
N ARG A 748 18.25 24.49 22.29
CA ARG A 748 19.54 23.96 21.87
C ARG A 748 19.72 22.52 22.28
N ILE A 749 20.61 21.82 21.58
CA ILE A 749 21.07 20.52 22.04
C ILE A 749 22.24 20.71 23.00
N SER A 750 22.12 20.07 24.17
CA SER A 750 23.15 20.11 25.22
C SER A 750 24.39 19.36 24.77
N VAL A 751 25.54 20.02 24.90
CA VAL A 751 26.87 19.52 24.54
C VAL A 751 27.78 19.66 25.72
N LYS A 752 28.55 18.61 26.04
CA LYS A 752 29.58 18.66 27.09
C LYS A 752 30.96 18.65 26.45
N GLU A 753 31.69 19.72 26.64
CA GLU A 753 33.12 19.81 26.23
C GLU A 753 34.01 19.10 27.25
N HIS A 754 34.85 18.18 26.81
CA HIS A 754 35.83 17.50 27.63
C HIS A 754 37.21 17.57 26.92
N GLY A 755 37.96 18.66 27.16
CA GLY A 755 39.19 18.96 26.45
C GLY A 755 38.99 19.19 24.96
N GLU A 756 39.68 18.45 24.10
CA GLU A 756 39.49 18.49 22.64
C GLU A 756 38.25 17.68 22.14
N ASN A 757 37.63 16.89 23.04
CA ASN A 757 36.49 16.05 22.68
C ASN A 757 35.18 16.71 23.07
N VAL A 758 34.18 16.50 22.21
CA VAL A 758 32.79 16.99 22.40
C VAL A 758 31.87 15.76 22.55
N ILE A 759 31.13 15.71 23.64
CA ILE A 759 30.13 14.68 23.91
C ILE A 759 28.76 15.28 23.70
N PHE A 760 28.02 14.75 22.75
CA PHE A 760 26.63 15.15 22.51
C PHE A 760 25.72 14.44 23.51
N LEU A 761 25.11 15.21 24.43
CA LEU A 761 24.22 14.66 25.44
C LEU A 761 22.85 14.28 24.91
N ARG A 762 22.55 14.63 23.64
CA ARG A 762 21.26 14.37 22.98
C ARG A 762 20.05 14.90 23.75
N LYS A 763 20.25 15.84 24.69
CA LYS A 763 19.23 16.49 25.50
C LYS A 763 18.92 17.87 24.91
N ILE A 764 17.64 18.16 24.73
CA ILE A 764 17.11 19.44 24.27
C ILE A 764 16.86 20.32 25.47
N GLU A 765 17.40 21.53 25.47
CA GLU A 765 17.25 22.52 26.54
C GLU A 765 16.86 23.88 25.99
N ARG A 766 16.11 24.66 26.77
CA ARG A 766 15.74 26.03 26.40
C ARG A 766 16.99 26.92 26.30
N GLY A 767 17.05 27.76 25.26
CA GLY A 767 18.14 28.70 25.01
C GLY A 767 18.76 28.57 23.62
N GLY A 768 19.51 29.58 23.18
CA GLY A 768 20.27 29.56 21.93
C GLY A 768 21.62 28.85 22.05
N ALA A 769 22.18 28.36 20.96
CA ALA A 769 23.54 27.86 20.88
C ALA A 769 24.48 29.00 20.41
N ASP A 770 25.49 29.31 21.21
CA ASP A 770 26.43 30.40 20.95
C ASP A 770 27.65 29.97 20.11
N LYS A 771 27.87 28.65 19.93
CA LYS A 771 29.05 28.10 19.25
C LYS A 771 28.69 27.13 18.14
N SER A 772 29.48 27.15 17.07
CA SER A 772 29.45 26.13 16.02
C SER A 772 30.36 24.95 16.38
N PHE A 773 29.88 23.72 16.21
CA PHE A 773 30.63 22.48 16.48
C PHE A 773 31.02 21.72 15.20
N GLY A 774 30.94 22.36 14.02
CA GLY A 774 31.21 21.68 12.74
C GLY A 774 32.60 21.08 12.63
N ILE A 775 33.64 21.80 13.11
CA ILE A 775 35.03 21.32 13.08
C ILE A 775 35.22 20.12 14.03
N HIS A 776 34.53 20.10 15.18
CA HIS A 776 34.57 18.96 16.10
C HIS A 776 33.91 17.70 15.48
N VAL A 777 32.81 17.87 14.77
CA VAL A 777 32.18 16.77 14.03
C VAL A 777 33.10 16.25 12.92
N ALA A 778 33.81 17.16 12.23
CA ALA A 778 34.82 16.79 11.23
C ALA A 778 35.98 15.96 11.84
N HIS A 779 36.42 16.33 13.03
CA HIS A 779 37.42 15.56 13.79
C HIS A 779 36.89 14.16 14.15
N LEU A 780 35.69 14.05 14.67
CA LEU A 780 35.02 12.76 14.98
C LEU A 780 34.82 11.88 13.73
N ALA A 781 34.61 12.48 12.57
CA ALA A 781 34.53 11.78 11.29
C ALA A 781 35.89 11.29 10.74
N GLY A 782 37.00 11.57 11.43
CA GLY A 782 38.34 11.11 11.06
C GLY A 782 39.06 11.99 10.03
N ILE A 783 38.66 13.25 9.86
CA ILE A 783 39.40 14.20 8.99
C ILE A 783 40.80 14.40 9.56
N PRO A 784 41.86 14.40 8.71
CA PRO A 784 43.27 14.51 9.18
C PRO A 784 43.51 15.76 10.05
N ARG A 785 44.23 15.58 11.15
CA ARG A 785 44.53 16.61 12.16
C ARG A 785 45.06 17.95 11.57
N PRO A 786 45.97 17.98 10.54
CA PRO A 786 46.43 19.24 9.97
C PRO A 786 45.29 20.08 9.32
N VAL A 787 44.30 19.40 8.75
CA VAL A 787 43.12 20.07 8.14
C VAL A 787 42.24 20.65 9.25
N ILE A 788 42.02 19.90 10.34
CA ILE A 788 41.26 20.36 11.53
C ILE A 788 41.93 21.59 12.15
N MET A 789 43.24 21.55 12.39
CA MET A 789 43.98 22.68 12.92
C MET A 789 43.82 23.92 12.03
N ARG A 790 43.96 23.76 10.71
CA ARG A 790 43.82 24.87 9.78
C ARG A 790 42.39 25.43 9.76
N ALA A 791 41.39 24.55 9.87
CA ALA A 791 39.97 24.96 9.95
C ALA A 791 39.70 25.82 11.21
N HIS A 792 40.27 25.47 12.36
CA HIS A 792 40.17 26.31 13.57
C HIS A 792 40.81 27.72 13.36
N GLU A 793 42.01 27.78 12.74
CA GLU A 793 42.63 29.09 12.43
C GLU A 793 41.78 29.94 11.50
N VAL A 794 41.18 29.31 10.50
CA VAL A 794 40.33 30.05 9.55
C VAL A 794 39.05 30.53 10.24
N LEU A 795 38.41 29.65 11.06
CA LEU A 795 37.20 30.01 11.82
C LEU A 795 37.47 31.19 12.76
N ALA A 796 38.55 31.16 13.54
CA ALA A 796 38.92 32.25 14.44
C ALA A 796 39.12 33.62 13.69
N ARG A 797 39.66 33.58 12.45
CA ARG A 797 39.79 34.80 11.62
C ARG A 797 38.43 35.31 11.09
N LEU A 798 37.54 34.37 10.71
CA LEU A 798 36.20 34.74 10.23
C LEU A 798 35.34 35.31 11.37
N GLU A 799 35.41 34.74 12.56
CA GLU A 799 34.70 35.22 13.74
C GLU A 799 35.23 36.61 14.18
N ALA A 800 36.54 36.80 14.16
CA ALA A 800 37.13 38.15 14.45
C ALA A 800 36.72 39.22 13.47
N ASN A 801 36.51 38.89 12.20
CA ASN A 801 35.99 39.83 11.19
C ASN A 801 34.46 40.05 11.32
N ASN A 802 33.69 39.09 11.79
CA ASN A 802 32.25 39.20 12.00
C ASN A 802 31.87 40.01 13.26
N VAL A 803 32.74 40.08 14.26
CA VAL A 803 32.51 40.94 15.45
C VAL A 803 32.34 42.41 15.05
N ASN A 804 32.92 42.84 13.90
CA ASN A 804 32.66 44.18 13.32
C ASN A 804 31.33 44.28 12.53
N GLN A 805 30.61 43.18 12.30
CA GLN A 805 29.32 43.14 11.56
C GLN A 805 28.11 42.81 12.42
N THR A 806 28.26 42.56 13.71
CA THR A 806 27.15 42.22 14.64
C THR A 806 26.12 43.36 14.81
N SER A 807 26.31 44.53 14.20
CA SER A 807 25.32 45.59 14.08
C SER A 807 24.26 45.41 12.97
N ILE A 808 24.39 44.40 12.09
CA ILE A 808 23.45 44.20 10.97
C ILE A 808 22.10 43.65 11.46
N GLY A 809 22.07 42.73 12.43
CA GLY A 809 20.82 42.21 13.02
C GLY A 809 20.02 43.22 13.83
N GLN A 810 20.67 44.31 14.30
CA GLN A 810 20.00 45.42 15.00
C GLN A 810 19.35 46.43 14.06
N ASN A 811 19.76 46.49 12.79
CA ASN A 811 19.28 47.53 11.82
C ASN A 811 18.18 47.03 10.87
N ILE A 812 17.83 45.75 10.81
CA ILE A 812 16.85 45.20 9.85
C ILE A 812 15.40 45.42 10.33
N LEU A 813 15.13 45.57 11.63
CA LEU A 813 13.82 45.83 12.21
C LEU A 813 13.72 47.23 12.77
N GLY A 814 13.86 48.22 11.93
CA GLY A 814 13.56 49.65 12.26
C GLY A 814 12.03 49.82 12.35
N ASP A 815 11.59 50.28 13.52
CA ASP A 815 10.23 50.64 13.88
C ASP A 815 9.51 51.47 12.78
N ASP A 816 8.44 50.97 12.22
CA ASP A 816 7.58 51.64 11.24
C ASP A 816 6.63 52.63 11.93
N ARG A 817 7.17 53.50 12.79
CA ARG A 817 6.45 54.62 13.33
C ARG A 817 7.18 55.95 13.00
N GLU A 818 6.55 56.74 12.14
CA GLU A 818 6.86 58.11 11.75
C GLU A 818 8.13 58.35 10.93
N LYS A 819 7.97 58.44 9.57
CA LYS A 819 8.89 59.11 8.69
C LYS A 819 9.03 60.58 9.08
N LYS A 820 10.02 60.90 9.94
CA LYS A 820 10.69 62.23 9.93
C LYS A 820 11.84 62.21 8.95
N PRO A 821 12.07 63.25 8.15
CA PRO A 821 13.16 63.30 7.19
C PRO A 821 14.51 63.15 7.90
N LYS A 822 15.27 62.09 7.55
CA LYS A 822 16.64 61.88 8.05
C LYS A 822 17.49 63.08 7.62
N GLN A 823 18.10 63.72 8.57
CA GLN A 823 19.17 64.67 8.42
C GLN A 823 20.37 63.94 7.84
N VAL A 824 20.71 64.21 6.58
CA VAL A 824 21.88 63.64 5.90
C VAL A 824 23.12 64.13 6.61
N ASN A 825 23.99 63.22 7.06
CA ASN A 825 25.25 63.55 7.67
C ASN A 825 26.12 64.28 6.62
N LEU A 826 26.66 65.48 6.97
CA LEU A 826 27.40 66.35 6.13
C LEU A 826 28.72 65.75 5.56
N PHE A 827 29.10 64.52 6.03
CA PHE A 827 30.31 63.82 5.60
C PHE A 827 30.04 62.71 4.52
N GLU A 828 28.79 62.42 4.17
CA GLU A 828 28.44 61.41 3.14
C GLU A 828 28.10 62.02 1.79
N ALA A 829 27.92 63.31 1.71
CA ALA A 829 27.56 64.00 0.48
C ALA A 829 28.63 63.88 -0.66
N PRO A 830 29.94 63.98 -0.38
CA PRO A 830 30.97 63.91 -1.46
C PRO A 830 31.11 62.45 -2.05
N ALA A 831 30.78 61.45 -1.29
CA ALA A 831 30.85 60.06 -1.76
C ALA A 831 29.63 59.69 -2.63
N MET A 832 28.46 60.26 -2.35
CA MET A 832 27.24 60.05 -3.15
C MET A 832 27.35 60.78 -4.54
N ASP A 833 27.88 61.98 -4.56
CA ASP A 833 28.11 62.70 -5.82
C ASP A 833 29.10 61.98 -6.74
N LEU A 834 30.11 61.30 -6.17
CA LEU A 834 31.05 60.45 -6.92
C LEU A 834 30.43 59.25 -7.52
N VAL A 835 29.49 58.57 -6.80
CA VAL A 835 28.74 57.38 -7.27
C VAL A 835 27.78 57.77 -8.40
N GLU A 836 27.13 58.97 -8.33
CA GLU A 836 26.23 59.40 -9.38
C GLU A 836 27.03 59.79 -10.63
N GLU A 837 28.19 60.42 -10.48
CA GLU A 837 29.06 60.76 -11.60
C GLU A 837 29.58 59.51 -12.32
N ILE A 838 29.91 58.42 -11.58
CA ILE A 838 30.30 57.15 -12.17
C ILE A 838 29.11 56.46 -12.89
N ARG A 839 27.89 56.55 -12.36
CA ARG A 839 26.68 56.02 -13.00
C ARG A 839 26.30 56.81 -14.30
N ALA A 840 26.61 58.08 -14.40
CA ALA A 840 26.29 58.94 -15.55
C ALA A 840 27.28 58.78 -16.71
N LEU A 841 28.40 58.05 -16.55
CA LEU A 841 29.41 57.84 -17.58
C LEU A 841 28.93 56.85 -18.65
N ASP A 842 28.82 57.28 -19.87
CA ASP A 842 28.65 56.47 -21.07
C ASP A 842 29.99 55.90 -21.56
N VAL A 843 30.44 54.78 -20.92
CA VAL A 843 31.74 54.16 -21.19
C VAL A 843 31.91 53.74 -22.66
N MET A 844 30.81 53.46 -23.35
CA MET A 844 30.81 52.92 -24.72
C MET A 844 31.05 54.00 -25.77
N SER A 845 30.83 55.25 -25.44
CA SER A 845 31.09 56.39 -26.34
C SER A 845 32.49 57.07 -26.15
N MET A 846 33.26 56.60 -25.15
CA MET A 846 34.57 57.17 -24.81
C MET A 846 35.71 56.55 -25.61
N THR A 847 36.69 57.42 -25.99
CA THR A 847 37.95 56.88 -26.50
C THR A 847 38.80 56.29 -25.36
N PRO A 848 39.77 55.39 -25.60
CA PRO A 848 40.63 54.83 -24.56
C PRO A 848 41.41 55.95 -23.76
N ILE A 849 41.76 57.08 -24.40
CA ILE A 849 42.43 58.20 -23.73
C ILE A 849 41.45 58.93 -22.80
N ASP A 850 40.18 59.11 -23.23
CA ASP A 850 39.17 59.79 -22.43
C ASP A 850 38.77 58.91 -21.23
N ALA A 851 38.68 57.65 -21.43
CA ALA A 851 38.39 56.68 -20.33
C ALA A 851 39.51 56.72 -19.28
N MET A 852 40.78 56.74 -19.67
CA MET A 852 41.94 56.87 -18.75
C MET A 852 41.93 58.18 -17.99
N ASN A 853 41.66 59.28 -18.67
CA ASN A 853 41.62 60.61 -18.06
C ASN A 853 40.45 60.72 -17.07
N THR A 854 39.30 60.24 -17.43
CA THR A 854 38.11 60.16 -16.54
C THR A 854 38.33 59.24 -15.30
N LEU A 855 38.96 58.09 -15.48
CA LEU A 855 39.30 57.20 -14.36
C LEU A 855 40.31 57.86 -13.40
N PHE A 856 41.30 58.64 -13.96
CA PHE A 856 42.26 59.40 -13.17
C PHE A 856 41.62 60.56 -12.40
N ALA A 857 40.66 61.25 -13.01
CA ALA A 857 39.88 62.30 -12.37
C ALA A 857 38.98 61.76 -11.23
N LEU A 858 38.31 60.67 -11.47
CA LEU A 858 37.48 59.97 -10.45
C LEU A 858 38.32 59.46 -9.28
N ARG A 859 39.55 58.96 -9.55
CA ARG A 859 40.44 58.46 -8.48
C ARG A 859 40.92 59.61 -7.60
N GLU A 860 41.26 60.81 -8.22
CA GLU A 860 41.63 61.96 -7.47
C GLU A 860 40.51 62.62 -6.67
N LYS A 861 39.22 62.51 -7.17
CA LYS A 861 38.05 62.94 -6.43
C LYS A 861 37.79 61.94 -5.22
N ALA A 862 37.93 60.63 -5.44
CA ALA A 862 37.82 59.63 -4.40
C ALA A 862 38.88 59.72 -3.28
N ARG A 863 40.08 60.30 -3.59
CA ARG A 863 41.11 60.60 -2.58
C ARG A 863 40.83 61.84 -1.75
N LYS A 864 39.96 62.70 -2.24
CA LYS A 864 39.61 63.99 -1.58
C LYS A 864 38.25 63.87 -0.82
N ALA A 865 37.40 62.87 -1.19
CA ALA A 865 36.18 62.53 -0.50
C ALA A 865 36.44 61.57 0.68
#